data_ff7f3b80d7db98e23ec66f11efc16085
#
_entry.id   ff7f3b80d7db98e23ec66f11efc16085
#
_cell.length_a   1.000
_cell.length_b   1.000
_cell.length_c   1.000
_cell.angle_alpha   90.00
_cell.angle_beta   90.00
_cell.angle_gamma   90.00
#
_symmetry.space_group_name_H-M   'P 1'
#
loop_
_entity.id
_entity.type
_entity.pdbx_description
1 polymer ?
#
loop_
_entity_poly.entity_id
_entity_poly.type
_entity_poly.pdbx_seq_one_letter_code
_entity_poly.pdbx_strand_id
1 'polypeptide(L)'
;MPSFSTTLEQAIHSALALANARRHEFATLEHLLLALVDEPDAERVMKACSVDTEELRQTLVNFIDDDLSNLITDIEGSEAVPTAAFQRVIQRAAIHVQSSGRSEVTGANVLVAMFAERESNAAYFLQEQDMTRYDAVNYIAHGVAKDPAFGDSRPISGSPEMDEEGVAAAMDGEEKKESALAKYCVDLNVKAAKGDVDPLIGRDSEVERCIQVLCRRRKNNPLLVGDPGVGKTAIAEGLARKIVQGETPEVLSQTTIYSLDMGALLAGTRYRGDFEERLKAVVSEIEEHPDSVLFIDEIHTVIGAGATSGGAMDASNLLKPALQGGKLRTMGSTTYKEFRQHFEKDRALSRRFQKIDVNEPSVEDSIKILKGLKPYFEDHHSVKYTADAIKTAVELAARYINDRKLPDKAIDVIDEAGAAQHLIPESKRRKTLGAKEIEAVVAKIARIPPKSVSKSDAEVLKDLEASLKRVVFGQDNAIEALSSAIKLARAGLREPEKPIGNYLFAGPTGVGKTEVAKQLADTLGVEMLRFDMSEYMEKHAVSRLIGAPPGYVGFDQGGLLTDGVDQHPHCVLLLDEIEKAHPDVFNILLQVMDHGKLTDHNGRAVDFRNVVLIMTSNAGAAEQAKEAMGFGRSAREGEDTAAVERTFTPEFRNRLDAIISFGALPKKVIMQVVEKFVLQLEAQLMDRNVTFELSKAATEWIADKGYDSKMGARPLGRVIQEHIKKPLAEELLFGKLAKGGVVKVGVKDGKIALKTEGPEKPRLSGKKPPLLTAD
;
A
#
# COMPACT_ATOMS: atom_id res chain seq x y z
N MET A 1 8.90 -17.66 -16.94
CA MET A 1 7.70 -17.54 -17.76
C MET A 1 7.28 -18.95 -18.11
N PRO A 2 5.97 -19.27 -18.12
CA PRO A 2 5.52 -20.57 -18.56
C PRO A 2 5.95 -20.79 -20.03
N SER A 3 6.30 -22.03 -20.37
CA SER A 3 6.63 -22.42 -21.74
C SER A 3 5.35 -22.55 -22.58
N PHE A 4 5.46 -22.40 -23.89
CA PHE A 4 4.35 -22.75 -24.78
C PHE A 4 4.38 -24.26 -25.09
N SER A 5 3.21 -24.87 -25.29
CA SER A 5 3.13 -26.24 -25.79
C SER A 5 3.64 -26.29 -27.22
N THR A 6 4.23 -27.42 -27.61
CA THR A 6 4.72 -27.62 -28.97
C THR A 6 3.62 -27.48 -30.03
N THR A 7 2.41 -27.89 -29.70
CA THR A 7 1.22 -27.74 -30.55
C THR A 7 0.82 -26.28 -30.73
N LEU A 8 0.85 -25.48 -29.64
CA LEU A 8 0.58 -24.05 -29.70
C LEU A 8 1.64 -23.28 -30.48
N GLU A 9 2.93 -23.60 -30.29
CA GLU A 9 4.00 -22.97 -31.10
C GLU A 9 3.80 -23.24 -32.61
N GLN A 10 3.41 -24.47 -32.97
CA GLN A 10 3.07 -24.80 -34.35
C GLN A 10 1.88 -24.02 -34.85
N ALA A 11 0.81 -23.85 -34.05
CA ALA A 11 -0.36 -23.07 -34.40
C ALA A 11 -0.02 -21.60 -34.62
N ILE A 12 0.83 -21.00 -33.77
CA ILE A 12 1.29 -19.61 -33.95
C ILE A 12 2.08 -19.46 -35.25
N HIS A 13 3.01 -20.39 -35.54
CA HIS A 13 3.74 -20.39 -36.78
C HIS A 13 2.83 -20.59 -37.99
N SER A 14 1.82 -21.46 -37.91
CA SER A 14 0.83 -21.65 -38.96
C SER A 14 0.01 -20.39 -39.24
N ALA A 15 -0.41 -19.66 -38.19
CA ALA A 15 -1.10 -18.39 -38.33
C ALA A 15 -0.28 -17.34 -39.08
N LEU A 16 1.02 -17.23 -38.78
CA LEU A 16 1.94 -16.34 -39.50
C LEU A 16 2.17 -16.80 -40.93
N ALA A 17 2.32 -18.11 -41.17
CA ALA A 17 2.47 -18.68 -42.49
C ALA A 17 1.22 -18.46 -43.36
N LEU A 18 0.01 -18.55 -42.76
CA LEU A 18 -1.26 -18.26 -43.44
C LEU A 18 -1.37 -16.80 -43.87
N ALA A 19 -0.93 -15.85 -43.04
CA ALA A 19 -0.89 -14.44 -43.37
C ALA A 19 0.15 -14.17 -44.47
N ASN A 20 1.35 -14.78 -44.40
CA ASN A 20 2.39 -14.66 -45.42
C ASN A 20 1.95 -15.25 -46.76
N ALA A 21 1.28 -16.41 -46.79
CA ALA A 21 0.77 -17.04 -48.02
C ALA A 21 -0.22 -16.15 -48.75
N ARG A 22 -0.98 -15.32 -48.01
CA ARG A 22 -1.93 -14.33 -48.57
C ARG A 22 -1.33 -12.96 -48.82
N ARG A 23 -0.04 -12.77 -48.56
CA ARG A 23 0.68 -11.51 -48.63
C ARG A 23 0.09 -10.41 -47.76
N HIS A 24 -0.46 -10.77 -46.59
CA HIS A 24 -0.93 -9.78 -45.62
C HIS A 24 0.24 -9.17 -44.86
N GLU A 25 0.23 -7.85 -44.67
CA GLU A 25 1.23 -7.14 -43.85
C GLU A 25 1.13 -7.52 -42.38
N PHE A 26 -0.09 -7.84 -41.89
CA PHE A 26 -0.34 -8.16 -40.50
C PHE A 26 -1.03 -9.53 -40.36
N ALA A 27 -0.57 -10.30 -39.36
CA ALA A 27 -1.28 -11.48 -38.85
C ALA A 27 -2.28 -11.07 -37.75
N THR A 28 -3.57 -11.23 -38.03
CA THR A 28 -4.67 -10.83 -37.14
C THR A 28 -5.15 -11.99 -36.26
N LEU A 29 -6.13 -11.72 -35.36
CA LEU A 29 -6.71 -12.75 -34.49
C LEU A 29 -7.48 -13.81 -35.29
N GLU A 30 -8.01 -13.47 -36.47
CA GLU A 30 -8.72 -14.38 -37.33
C GLU A 30 -7.75 -15.42 -37.95
N HIS A 31 -6.52 -15.02 -38.30
CA HIS A 31 -5.47 -15.96 -38.69
C HIS A 31 -5.09 -16.91 -37.52
N LEU A 32 -5.00 -16.36 -36.31
CA LEU A 32 -4.72 -17.17 -35.11
C LEU A 32 -5.85 -18.16 -34.82
N LEU A 33 -7.12 -17.71 -34.87
CA LEU A 33 -8.25 -18.59 -34.65
C LEU A 33 -8.32 -19.69 -35.70
N LEU A 34 -8.08 -19.39 -36.97
CA LEU A 34 -8.04 -20.38 -38.05
C LEU A 34 -6.98 -21.47 -37.76
N ALA A 35 -5.80 -21.07 -37.27
CA ALA A 35 -4.75 -22.02 -36.89
C ALA A 35 -5.09 -22.81 -35.62
N LEU A 36 -5.86 -22.23 -34.68
CA LEU A 36 -6.31 -22.91 -33.46
C LEU A 36 -7.43 -23.92 -33.73
N VAL A 37 -8.15 -23.83 -34.83
CA VAL A 37 -9.13 -24.86 -35.25
C VAL A 37 -8.45 -26.21 -35.45
N ASP A 38 -7.20 -26.25 -35.86
CA ASP A 38 -6.40 -27.47 -36.07
C ASP A 38 -5.53 -27.86 -34.84
N GLU A 39 -5.51 -27.03 -33.79
CA GLU A 39 -4.71 -27.29 -32.59
C GLU A 39 -5.50 -28.23 -31.65
N PRO A 40 -4.92 -29.37 -31.24
CA PRO A 40 -5.67 -30.45 -30.57
C PRO A 40 -6.41 -30.04 -29.30
N ASP A 41 -5.83 -29.17 -28.46
CA ASP A 41 -6.44 -28.73 -27.20
C ASP A 41 -7.55 -27.70 -27.44
N ALA A 42 -7.35 -26.77 -28.38
CA ALA A 42 -8.37 -25.78 -28.76
C ALA A 42 -9.53 -26.43 -29.53
N GLU A 43 -9.24 -27.34 -30.47
CA GLU A 43 -10.25 -28.12 -31.21
C GLU A 43 -11.15 -28.90 -30.25
N ARG A 44 -10.56 -29.55 -29.24
CA ARG A 44 -11.30 -30.31 -28.23
C ARG A 44 -12.24 -29.41 -27.43
N VAL A 45 -11.78 -28.22 -27.04
CA VAL A 45 -12.61 -27.25 -26.30
C VAL A 45 -13.76 -26.75 -27.21
N MET A 46 -13.49 -26.44 -28.46
CA MET A 46 -14.51 -25.99 -29.43
C MET A 46 -15.57 -27.06 -29.64
N LYS A 47 -15.19 -28.30 -29.86
CA LYS A 47 -16.13 -29.43 -30.01
C LYS A 47 -16.94 -29.68 -28.74
N ALA A 48 -16.33 -29.62 -27.57
CA ALA A 48 -17.01 -29.73 -26.28
C ALA A 48 -18.04 -28.62 -26.03
N CYS A 49 -17.83 -27.45 -26.64
CA CYS A 49 -18.76 -26.33 -26.61
C CYS A 49 -19.75 -26.32 -27.77
N SER A 50 -19.89 -27.45 -28.53
CA SER A 50 -20.79 -27.61 -29.66
C SER A 50 -20.53 -26.69 -30.85
N VAL A 51 -19.28 -26.26 -31.05
CA VAL A 51 -18.86 -25.48 -32.22
C VAL A 51 -18.67 -26.44 -33.41
N ASP A 52 -19.28 -26.10 -34.54
CA ASP A 52 -18.97 -26.74 -35.82
C ASP A 52 -17.66 -26.20 -36.37
N THR A 53 -16.58 -26.96 -36.16
CA THR A 53 -15.24 -26.56 -36.54
C THR A 53 -15.06 -26.43 -38.04
N GLU A 54 -15.82 -27.12 -38.86
CA GLU A 54 -15.75 -27.05 -40.33
C GLU A 54 -16.44 -25.79 -40.84
N GLU A 55 -17.61 -25.47 -40.31
CA GLU A 55 -18.36 -24.25 -40.64
C GLU A 55 -17.57 -23.01 -40.19
N LEU A 56 -16.98 -23.04 -38.97
CA LEU A 56 -16.13 -21.96 -38.45
C LEU A 56 -14.91 -21.75 -39.32
N ARG A 57 -14.27 -22.83 -39.78
CA ARG A 57 -13.13 -22.78 -40.73
C ARG A 57 -13.52 -22.07 -42.00
N GLN A 58 -14.63 -22.46 -42.59
CA GLN A 58 -15.09 -21.89 -43.85
C GLN A 58 -15.42 -20.40 -43.75
N THR A 59 -16.07 -20.02 -42.66
CA THR A 59 -16.35 -18.62 -42.32
C THR A 59 -15.10 -17.79 -42.14
N LEU A 60 -14.09 -18.32 -41.42
CA LEU A 60 -12.81 -17.64 -41.24
C LEU A 60 -12.01 -17.50 -42.53
N VAL A 61 -11.99 -18.55 -43.38
CA VAL A 61 -11.30 -18.48 -44.67
C VAL A 61 -11.96 -17.44 -45.58
N ASN A 62 -13.28 -17.43 -45.71
CA ASN A 62 -14.01 -16.44 -46.46
C ASN A 62 -13.74 -15.02 -45.99
N PHE A 63 -13.78 -14.81 -44.66
CA PHE A 63 -13.50 -13.51 -44.06
C PHE A 63 -12.06 -13.03 -44.29
N ILE A 64 -11.08 -13.94 -44.15
CA ILE A 64 -9.67 -13.61 -44.40
C ILE A 64 -9.42 -13.28 -45.89
N ASP A 65 -10.07 -14.00 -46.80
CA ASP A 65 -9.85 -13.82 -48.24
C ASP A 65 -10.63 -12.61 -48.80
N ASP A 66 -11.82 -12.30 -48.30
CA ASP A 66 -12.70 -11.24 -48.82
C ASP A 66 -12.55 -9.93 -48.01
N ASP A 67 -12.71 -9.96 -46.71
CA ASP A 67 -12.77 -8.74 -45.87
C ASP A 67 -11.41 -8.20 -45.44
N LEU A 68 -10.36 -9.04 -45.40
CA LEU A 68 -9.00 -8.61 -45.07
C LEU A 68 -8.14 -8.30 -46.32
N SER A 69 -8.75 -8.18 -47.50
CA SER A 69 -8.05 -7.82 -48.75
C SER A 69 -7.30 -6.49 -48.68
N ASN A 70 -7.69 -5.59 -47.81
CA ASN A 70 -7.01 -4.31 -47.51
C ASN A 70 -5.65 -4.46 -46.79
N LEU A 71 -5.32 -5.64 -46.27
CA LEU A 71 -4.04 -5.94 -45.62
C LEU A 71 -2.99 -6.51 -46.60
N ILE A 72 -3.33 -6.70 -47.87
CA ILE A 72 -2.40 -7.21 -48.90
C ILE A 72 -1.33 -6.16 -49.17
N THR A 73 -0.06 -6.56 -49.04
CA THR A 73 1.10 -5.71 -49.37
C THR A 73 1.70 -6.05 -50.72
N ASP A 74 2.09 -5.01 -51.48
CA ASP A 74 2.77 -5.16 -52.78
C ASP A 74 4.30 -5.35 -52.64
N ILE A 75 4.84 -5.38 -51.42
CA ILE A 75 6.28 -5.50 -51.15
C ILE A 75 6.67 -6.99 -51.16
N GLU A 76 7.39 -7.40 -52.22
CA GLU A 76 7.93 -8.76 -52.30
C GLU A 76 8.92 -9.04 -51.18
N GLY A 77 8.67 -10.12 -50.39
CA GLY A 77 9.54 -10.57 -49.30
C GLY A 77 9.25 -9.96 -47.93
N SER A 78 8.15 -9.22 -47.74
CA SER A 78 7.70 -8.76 -46.42
C SER A 78 7.12 -9.94 -45.63
N GLU A 79 7.63 -10.19 -44.40
CA GLU A 79 7.03 -11.15 -43.49
C GLU A 79 5.90 -10.50 -42.67
N ALA A 80 4.79 -11.20 -42.52
CA ALA A 80 3.64 -10.71 -41.76
C ALA A 80 3.97 -10.50 -40.29
N VAL A 81 3.61 -9.33 -39.77
CA VAL A 81 3.86 -8.98 -38.33
C VAL A 81 2.59 -9.21 -37.53
N PRO A 82 2.68 -9.86 -36.34
CA PRO A 82 1.51 -10.03 -35.47
C PRO A 82 0.93 -8.66 -35.01
N THR A 83 -0.38 -8.50 -35.14
CA THR A 83 -1.07 -7.30 -34.65
C THR A 83 -0.93 -7.15 -33.13
N ALA A 84 -1.14 -5.93 -32.62
CA ALA A 84 -1.12 -5.67 -31.17
C ALA A 84 -2.18 -6.52 -30.41
N ALA A 85 -3.34 -6.80 -31.02
CA ALA A 85 -4.37 -7.67 -30.46
C ALA A 85 -3.88 -9.14 -30.36
N PHE A 86 -3.24 -9.64 -31.42
CA PHE A 86 -2.62 -10.97 -31.44
C PHE A 86 -1.60 -11.12 -30.29
N GLN A 87 -0.70 -10.16 -30.14
CA GLN A 87 0.31 -10.19 -29.07
C GLN A 87 -0.32 -10.11 -27.68
N ARG A 88 -1.36 -9.26 -27.47
CA ARG A 88 -2.06 -9.16 -26.19
C ARG A 88 -2.75 -10.45 -25.79
N VAL A 89 -3.37 -11.15 -26.73
CA VAL A 89 -4.04 -12.44 -26.44
C VAL A 89 -3.03 -13.48 -25.97
N ILE A 90 -1.90 -13.61 -26.64
CA ILE A 90 -0.83 -14.54 -26.26
C ILE A 90 -0.25 -14.17 -24.86
N GLN A 91 0.03 -12.90 -24.63
CA GLN A 91 0.52 -12.44 -23.32
C GLN A 91 -0.48 -12.69 -22.21
N ARG A 92 -1.78 -12.43 -22.45
CA ARG A 92 -2.85 -12.67 -21.47
C ARG A 92 -3.00 -14.16 -21.14
N ALA A 93 -2.89 -15.04 -22.12
CA ALA A 93 -2.88 -16.48 -21.90
C ALA A 93 -1.70 -16.90 -21.02
N ALA A 94 -0.50 -16.38 -21.30
CA ALA A 94 0.70 -16.67 -20.49
C ALA A 94 0.58 -16.17 -19.05
N ILE A 95 0.08 -14.94 -18.84
CA ILE A 95 -0.15 -14.39 -17.49
C ILE A 95 -1.20 -15.20 -16.73
N HIS A 96 -2.28 -15.62 -17.38
CA HIS A 96 -3.32 -16.44 -16.77
C HIS A 96 -2.81 -17.80 -16.32
N VAL A 97 -1.99 -18.46 -17.15
CA VAL A 97 -1.35 -19.74 -16.81
C VAL A 97 -0.36 -19.60 -15.65
N GLN A 98 0.43 -18.51 -15.66
CA GLN A 98 1.35 -18.20 -14.56
C GLN A 98 0.62 -17.96 -13.24
N SER A 99 -0.50 -17.23 -13.26
CA SER A 99 -1.31 -16.95 -12.05
C SER A 99 -2.02 -18.19 -11.50
N SER A 100 -2.30 -19.19 -12.36
CA SER A 100 -2.90 -20.46 -11.97
C SER A 100 -1.89 -21.56 -11.60
N GLY A 101 -0.59 -21.21 -11.48
CA GLY A 101 0.47 -22.12 -11.06
C GLY A 101 0.85 -23.19 -12.07
N ARG A 102 0.39 -23.10 -13.32
CA ARG A 102 0.71 -24.05 -14.40
C ARG A 102 2.01 -23.63 -15.11
N SER A 103 2.73 -24.62 -15.65
CA SER A 103 4.03 -24.39 -16.30
C SER A 103 3.94 -24.22 -17.81
N GLU A 104 2.84 -24.61 -18.45
CA GLU A 104 2.69 -24.69 -19.90
C GLU A 104 1.42 -24.00 -20.40
N VAL A 105 1.54 -23.21 -21.47
CA VAL A 105 0.44 -22.51 -22.14
C VAL A 105 -0.01 -23.35 -23.33
N THR A 106 -1.28 -23.74 -23.38
CA THR A 106 -1.88 -24.54 -24.47
C THR A 106 -2.78 -23.70 -25.37
N GLY A 107 -3.17 -24.23 -26.53
CA GLY A 107 -4.14 -23.59 -27.43
C GLY A 107 -5.47 -23.30 -26.77
N ALA A 108 -5.92 -24.13 -25.84
CA ALA A 108 -7.12 -23.91 -25.04
C ALA A 108 -7.05 -22.63 -24.19
N ASN A 109 -5.87 -22.29 -23.62
CA ASN A 109 -5.68 -21.07 -22.85
C ASN A 109 -5.73 -19.83 -23.77
N VAL A 110 -5.18 -19.92 -24.97
CA VAL A 110 -5.21 -18.85 -25.96
C VAL A 110 -6.64 -18.62 -26.45
N LEU A 111 -7.41 -19.68 -26.70
CA LEU A 111 -8.80 -19.60 -27.09
C LEU A 111 -9.66 -18.86 -26.04
N VAL A 112 -9.48 -19.17 -24.75
CA VAL A 112 -10.16 -18.44 -23.65
C VAL A 112 -9.73 -16.97 -23.60
N ALA A 113 -8.45 -16.68 -23.82
CA ALA A 113 -7.94 -15.31 -23.80
C ALA A 113 -8.49 -14.46 -24.95
N MET A 114 -8.85 -15.08 -26.09
CA MET A 114 -9.39 -14.41 -27.27
C MET A 114 -10.74 -13.74 -27.00
N PHE A 115 -11.60 -14.33 -26.17
CA PHE A 115 -12.88 -13.72 -25.76
C PHE A 115 -12.73 -12.38 -25.00
N ALA A 116 -11.55 -12.02 -24.55
CA ALA A 116 -11.32 -10.73 -23.93
C ALA A 116 -11.20 -9.57 -24.94
N GLU A 117 -10.92 -9.87 -26.20
CA GLU A 117 -10.90 -8.89 -27.30
C GLU A 117 -12.30 -8.80 -27.94
N ARG A 118 -13.25 -8.18 -27.24
CA ARG A 118 -14.69 -8.16 -27.55
C ARG A 118 -15.04 -7.55 -28.90
N GLU A 119 -14.18 -6.71 -29.44
CA GLU A 119 -14.36 -6.03 -30.72
C GLU A 119 -13.72 -6.79 -31.91
N SER A 120 -13.14 -7.98 -31.67
CA SER A 120 -12.55 -8.78 -32.73
C SER A 120 -13.58 -9.65 -33.44
N ASN A 121 -13.42 -9.79 -34.76
CA ASN A 121 -14.27 -10.70 -35.53
C ASN A 121 -14.04 -12.16 -35.12
N ALA A 122 -12.84 -12.53 -34.69
CA ALA A 122 -12.55 -13.86 -34.18
C ALA A 122 -13.42 -14.20 -32.93
N ALA A 123 -13.58 -13.28 -31.99
CA ALA A 123 -14.46 -13.48 -30.85
C ALA A 123 -15.94 -13.51 -31.26
N TYR A 124 -16.32 -12.70 -32.25
CA TYR A 124 -17.67 -12.68 -32.80
C TYR A 124 -18.05 -14.04 -33.46
N PHE A 125 -17.20 -14.61 -34.30
CA PHE A 125 -17.46 -15.90 -34.95
C PHE A 125 -17.60 -17.05 -33.96
N LEU A 126 -16.85 -17.05 -32.85
CA LEU A 126 -17.02 -18.03 -31.79
C LEU A 126 -18.39 -17.85 -31.07
N GLN A 127 -18.82 -16.60 -30.88
CA GLN A 127 -20.14 -16.33 -30.28
C GLN A 127 -21.30 -16.62 -31.23
N GLU A 128 -21.13 -16.44 -32.54
CA GLU A 128 -22.13 -16.81 -33.54
C GLU A 128 -22.37 -18.32 -33.56
N GLN A 129 -21.35 -19.12 -33.26
CA GLN A 129 -21.45 -20.56 -33.01
C GLN A 129 -21.92 -20.91 -31.58
N ASP A 130 -22.52 -19.94 -30.89
CA ASP A 130 -23.07 -20.09 -29.51
C ASP A 130 -22.05 -20.52 -28.45
N MET A 131 -20.74 -20.30 -28.72
CA MET A 131 -19.68 -20.57 -27.74
C MET A 131 -19.41 -19.33 -26.89
N THR A 132 -19.44 -19.49 -25.56
CA THR A 132 -19.11 -18.44 -24.61
C THR A 132 -17.79 -18.70 -23.90
N ARG A 133 -17.15 -17.63 -23.41
CA ARG A 133 -15.96 -17.77 -22.56
C ARG A 133 -16.20 -18.70 -21.37
N TYR A 134 -17.40 -18.68 -20.82
CA TYR A 134 -17.77 -19.49 -19.66
C TYR A 134 -17.75 -20.99 -20.01
N ASP A 135 -18.32 -21.35 -21.16
CA ASP A 135 -18.38 -22.75 -21.61
C ASP A 135 -16.96 -23.30 -21.80
N ALA A 136 -16.08 -22.52 -22.42
CA ALA A 136 -14.67 -22.88 -22.61
C ALA A 136 -13.94 -23.07 -21.26
N VAL A 137 -14.11 -22.14 -20.32
CA VAL A 137 -13.48 -22.23 -18.99
C VAL A 137 -14.04 -23.42 -18.20
N ASN A 138 -15.35 -23.66 -18.26
CA ASN A 138 -16.00 -24.75 -17.54
C ASN A 138 -15.51 -26.13 -18.03
N TYR A 139 -15.33 -26.27 -19.35
CA TYR A 139 -14.77 -27.50 -19.89
C TYR A 139 -13.30 -27.70 -19.50
N ILE A 140 -12.47 -26.64 -19.57
CA ILE A 140 -11.04 -26.70 -19.23
C ILE A 140 -10.83 -26.97 -17.72
N ALA A 141 -11.69 -26.43 -16.86
CA ALA A 141 -11.53 -26.54 -15.41
C ALA A 141 -12.21 -27.79 -14.82
N HIS A 142 -13.34 -28.20 -15.36
CA HIS A 142 -14.20 -29.22 -14.77
C HIS A 142 -14.57 -30.39 -15.72
N GLY A 143 -14.10 -30.35 -16.97
CA GLY A 143 -14.43 -31.39 -17.97
C GLY A 143 -15.90 -31.42 -18.39
N VAL A 144 -16.71 -30.41 -18.02
CA VAL A 144 -18.16 -30.39 -18.31
C VAL A 144 -18.38 -29.83 -19.70
N ALA A 145 -18.72 -30.69 -20.65
CA ALA A 145 -19.09 -30.31 -22.01
C ALA A 145 -20.48 -29.69 -22.08
N LYS A 146 -20.73 -28.79 -23.03
CA LYS A 146 -22.03 -28.19 -23.29
C LYS A 146 -23.00 -29.23 -23.91
N ASP A 147 -22.47 -30.14 -24.72
CA ASP A 147 -23.20 -31.29 -25.26
C ASP A 147 -23.01 -32.52 -24.39
N PRO A 148 -24.09 -33.08 -23.75
CA PRO A 148 -24.02 -34.29 -22.93
C PRO A 148 -23.58 -35.55 -23.71
N ALA A 149 -23.64 -35.51 -25.05
CA ALA A 149 -23.22 -36.63 -25.91
C ALA A 149 -21.70 -36.69 -26.13
N PHE A 150 -20.96 -35.67 -25.71
CA PHE A 150 -19.49 -35.58 -25.85
C PHE A 150 -18.81 -36.31 -24.68
N GLY A 151 -18.72 -37.64 -24.77
CA GLY A 151 -18.29 -38.54 -23.70
C GLY A 151 -16.80 -38.82 -23.64
N ASP A 152 -15.89 -37.85 -23.85
CA ASP A 152 -14.45 -38.06 -23.74
C ASP A 152 -13.89 -37.35 -22.48
N SER A 153 -13.80 -38.14 -21.39
CA SER A 153 -13.35 -37.70 -20.07
C SER A 153 -11.82 -37.69 -19.90
N ARG A 154 -11.06 -37.34 -20.91
CA ARG A 154 -9.60 -37.18 -20.76
C ARG A 154 -9.24 -35.76 -20.37
N PRO A 155 -8.51 -35.55 -19.25
CA PRO A 155 -8.05 -34.22 -18.89
C PRO A 155 -7.12 -33.63 -19.95
N ILE A 156 -7.28 -32.35 -20.23
CA ILE A 156 -6.39 -31.58 -21.09
C ILE A 156 -5.00 -31.54 -20.41
N SER A 157 -3.94 -31.74 -21.17
CA SER A 157 -2.56 -31.78 -20.70
C SER A 157 -2.27 -30.63 -19.72
N GLY A 158 -1.86 -30.96 -18.48
CA GLY A 158 -1.56 -29.97 -17.43
C GLY A 158 -2.58 -29.84 -16.30
N SER A 159 -3.62 -30.70 -16.20
CA SER A 159 -4.48 -30.81 -15.01
C SER A 159 -3.79 -31.60 -13.90
N PRO A 160 -3.94 -31.26 -12.60
CA PRO A 160 -3.39 -32.08 -11.52
C PRO A 160 -4.08 -33.44 -11.50
N GLU A 161 -3.26 -34.49 -11.42
CA GLU A 161 -3.72 -35.87 -11.20
C GLU A 161 -4.41 -35.93 -9.83
N MET A 162 -5.71 -36.23 -9.84
CA MET A 162 -6.42 -36.70 -8.63
C MET A 162 -6.22 -38.22 -8.54
N ASP A 163 -5.68 -38.69 -7.43
CA ASP A 163 -5.44 -40.09 -7.12
C ASP A 163 -6.71 -40.93 -7.28
N GLU A 164 -6.61 -42.02 -8.06
CA GLU A 164 -7.68 -42.96 -8.43
C GLU A 164 -8.12 -43.93 -7.30
N GLU A 165 -7.97 -43.61 -6.02
CA GLU A 165 -8.36 -44.51 -4.92
C GLU A 165 -9.74 -44.22 -4.27
N GLY A 166 -10.56 -43.37 -4.85
CA GLY A 166 -11.86 -42.95 -4.25
C GLY A 166 -13.13 -43.39 -4.95
N VAL A 167 -13.12 -44.13 -6.08
CA VAL A 167 -14.33 -44.32 -6.92
C VAL A 167 -14.89 -45.74 -6.89
N ALA A 168 -14.50 -46.63 -6.00
CA ALA A 168 -15.00 -48.02 -5.96
C ALA A 168 -15.98 -48.35 -4.80
N ALA A 169 -16.56 -47.35 -4.11
CA ALA A 169 -17.47 -47.64 -2.97
C ALA A 169 -18.76 -46.79 -2.94
N ALA A 170 -19.33 -46.43 -4.08
CA ALA A 170 -20.61 -45.71 -4.10
C ALA A 170 -21.54 -46.20 -5.23
N MET A 171 -21.90 -47.47 -5.19
CA MET A 171 -23.09 -47.98 -5.84
C MET A 171 -23.78 -48.93 -4.87
N ASP A 172 -24.44 -48.39 -3.88
CA ASP A 172 -25.73 -48.85 -3.34
C ASP A 172 -26.17 -47.91 -2.20
N GLY A 173 -27.37 -47.34 -2.30
CA GLY A 173 -28.06 -46.75 -1.16
C GLY A 173 -28.40 -45.27 -1.26
N GLU A 174 -29.63 -44.97 -1.53
CA GLU A 174 -30.44 -43.77 -1.20
C GLU A 174 -29.74 -42.39 -1.35
N GLU A 175 -30.24 -41.57 -2.27
CA GLU A 175 -29.98 -40.12 -2.34
C GLU A 175 -30.22 -39.46 -0.98
N LYS A 176 -29.19 -39.36 -0.12
CA LYS A 176 -29.17 -38.40 0.95
C LYS A 176 -29.05 -37.04 0.31
N LYS A 177 -30.13 -36.24 0.30
CA LYS A 177 -30.06 -34.80 0.06
C LYS A 177 -28.94 -34.27 0.94
N GLU A 178 -27.83 -33.86 0.36
CA GLU A 178 -26.78 -33.17 1.09
C GLU A 178 -27.40 -31.98 1.81
N SER A 179 -27.24 -31.92 3.13
CA SER A 179 -27.75 -30.86 4.01
C SER A 179 -27.25 -29.49 3.51
N ALA A 180 -28.17 -28.52 3.39
CA ALA A 180 -27.82 -27.17 3.01
C ALA A 180 -26.87 -26.54 4.05
N LEU A 181 -26.97 -26.91 5.33
CA LEU A 181 -26.05 -26.52 6.39
C LEU A 181 -24.63 -27.05 6.15
N ALA A 182 -24.49 -28.32 5.75
CA ALA A 182 -23.18 -28.90 5.45
C ALA A 182 -22.50 -28.24 4.24
N LYS A 183 -23.30 -27.70 3.30
CA LYS A 183 -22.84 -27.13 2.04
C LYS A 183 -22.49 -25.66 2.12
N TYR A 184 -23.22 -24.89 2.94
CA TYR A 184 -23.12 -23.41 3.01
C TYR A 184 -22.80 -22.87 4.39
N CYS A 185 -22.62 -23.72 5.40
CA CYS A 185 -22.29 -23.31 6.76
C CYS A 185 -21.13 -24.14 7.32
N VAL A 186 -20.33 -23.50 8.17
CA VAL A 186 -19.30 -24.16 8.96
C VAL A 186 -19.80 -24.35 10.38
N ASP A 187 -19.79 -25.60 10.88
CA ASP A 187 -20.11 -25.90 12.26
C ASP A 187 -18.94 -25.52 13.19
N LEU A 188 -19.14 -24.43 13.95
CA LEU A 188 -18.10 -23.91 14.85
C LEU A 188 -17.88 -24.82 16.07
N ASN A 189 -18.87 -25.61 16.49
CA ASN A 189 -18.72 -26.54 17.61
C ASN A 189 -17.82 -27.72 17.20
N VAL A 190 -17.99 -28.25 16.00
CA VAL A 190 -17.11 -29.29 15.45
C VAL A 190 -15.69 -28.75 15.27
N LYS A 191 -15.53 -27.54 14.76
CA LYS A 191 -14.26 -26.86 14.63
C LYS A 191 -13.58 -26.69 16.00
N ALA A 192 -14.33 -26.26 17.00
CA ALA A 192 -13.84 -26.12 18.37
C ALA A 192 -13.46 -27.46 19.02
N ALA A 193 -14.22 -28.53 18.77
CA ALA A 193 -13.92 -29.87 19.29
C ALA A 193 -12.63 -30.47 18.67
N LYS A 194 -12.32 -30.13 17.42
CA LYS A 194 -11.07 -30.52 16.74
C LYS A 194 -9.86 -29.73 17.24
N GLY A 195 -10.07 -28.63 17.96
CA GLY A 195 -9.00 -27.74 18.42
C GLY A 195 -8.60 -26.64 17.41
N ASP A 196 -9.35 -26.51 16.31
CA ASP A 196 -9.08 -25.54 15.23
C ASP A 196 -9.62 -24.13 15.55
N VAL A 197 -10.03 -23.89 16.79
CA VAL A 197 -10.50 -22.58 17.27
C VAL A 197 -9.53 -22.04 18.30
N ASP A 198 -9.05 -20.84 18.08
CA ASP A 198 -8.17 -20.13 18.99
C ASP A 198 -8.84 -19.84 20.37
N PRO A 199 -8.07 -19.79 21.49
CA PRO A 199 -8.61 -19.45 22.78
C PRO A 199 -9.07 -17.98 22.82
N LEU A 200 -10.31 -17.76 23.25
CA LEU A 200 -10.81 -16.41 23.48
C LEU A 200 -10.27 -15.88 24.83
N ILE A 201 -9.59 -14.75 24.80
CA ILE A 201 -8.96 -14.14 25.96
C ILE A 201 -9.42 -12.70 26.12
N GLY A 202 -9.82 -12.32 27.35
CA GLY A 202 -10.15 -10.93 27.67
C GLY A 202 -11.44 -10.40 27.05
N ARG A 203 -12.39 -11.29 26.68
CA ARG A 203 -13.71 -10.95 26.12
C ARG A 203 -14.87 -11.61 26.87
N ASP A 204 -14.64 -11.93 28.14
CA ASP A 204 -15.64 -12.65 28.95
C ASP A 204 -16.94 -11.85 29.12
N SER A 205 -16.85 -10.52 29.27
CA SER A 205 -18.00 -9.63 29.37
C SER A 205 -18.89 -9.64 28.13
N GLU A 206 -18.26 -9.62 26.95
CA GLU A 206 -18.98 -9.63 25.66
C GLU A 206 -19.62 -11.00 25.42
N VAL A 207 -18.90 -12.09 25.74
CA VAL A 207 -19.47 -13.45 25.65
C VAL A 207 -20.62 -13.65 26.62
N GLU A 208 -20.46 -13.25 27.87
CA GLU A 208 -21.55 -13.32 28.87
C GLU A 208 -22.76 -12.53 28.39
N ARG A 209 -22.55 -11.36 27.80
CA ARG A 209 -23.61 -10.56 27.21
C ARG A 209 -24.28 -11.25 26.03
N CYS A 210 -23.52 -11.93 25.16
CA CYS A 210 -24.09 -12.75 24.07
C CYS A 210 -24.97 -13.88 24.63
N ILE A 211 -24.48 -14.60 25.65
CA ILE A 211 -25.22 -15.66 26.33
C ILE A 211 -26.54 -15.11 26.91
N GLN A 212 -26.48 -13.99 27.65
CA GLN A 212 -27.65 -13.33 28.20
C GLN A 212 -28.68 -12.95 27.12
N VAL A 213 -28.23 -12.45 25.98
CA VAL A 213 -29.10 -12.08 24.86
C VAL A 213 -29.73 -13.30 24.23
N LEU A 214 -28.95 -14.36 23.95
CA LEU A 214 -29.46 -15.61 23.36
C LEU A 214 -30.50 -16.33 24.23
N CYS A 215 -30.40 -16.19 25.56
CA CYS A 215 -31.37 -16.74 26.50
C CYS A 215 -32.68 -15.92 26.65
N ARG A 216 -32.80 -14.77 25.97
CA ARG A 216 -34.01 -13.94 26.04
C ARG A 216 -35.16 -14.52 25.24
N ARG A 217 -36.38 -14.25 25.70
CA ARG A 217 -37.61 -14.62 24.97
C ARG A 217 -37.84 -13.79 23.70
N ARG A 218 -37.38 -12.53 23.70
CA ARG A 218 -37.48 -11.58 22.58
C ARG A 218 -36.21 -10.77 22.47
N LYS A 219 -35.87 -10.30 21.29
CA LYS A 219 -34.58 -9.65 21.00
C LYS A 219 -33.40 -10.55 21.40
N ASN A 220 -33.52 -11.80 21.04
CA ASN A 220 -32.58 -12.88 21.36
C ASN A 220 -31.46 -13.02 20.33
N ASN A 221 -31.30 -12.04 19.43
CA ASN A 221 -30.28 -12.04 18.39
C ASN A 221 -29.20 -10.99 18.79
N PRO A 222 -28.02 -11.41 19.25
CA PRO A 222 -26.91 -10.51 19.51
C PRO A 222 -26.32 -9.97 18.21
N LEU A 223 -25.99 -8.67 18.18
CA LEU A 223 -25.29 -8.02 17.09
C LEU A 223 -24.02 -7.38 17.63
N LEU A 224 -22.88 -7.96 17.28
CA LEU A 224 -21.56 -7.47 17.63
C LEU A 224 -21.21 -6.29 16.73
N VAL A 225 -21.06 -5.11 17.34
CA VAL A 225 -20.73 -3.86 16.61
C VAL A 225 -19.40 -3.33 17.08
N GLY A 226 -18.46 -3.17 16.17
CA GLY A 226 -17.12 -2.67 16.50
C GLY A 226 -16.29 -2.45 15.25
N ASP A 227 -15.16 -1.77 15.40
CA ASP A 227 -14.23 -1.52 14.28
C ASP A 227 -13.69 -2.84 13.69
N PRO A 228 -13.19 -2.85 12.45
CA PRO A 228 -12.50 -4.00 11.89
C PRO A 228 -11.28 -4.38 12.75
N GLY A 229 -11.01 -5.68 12.90
CA GLY A 229 -9.84 -6.19 13.62
C GLY A 229 -9.91 -6.18 15.16
N VAL A 230 -11.07 -5.84 15.77
CA VAL A 230 -11.23 -5.88 17.23
C VAL A 230 -11.58 -7.27 17.79
N GLY A 231 -11.72 -8.29 16.94
CA GLY A 231 -11.99 -9.67 17.35
C GLY A 231 -13.48 -10.04 17.47
N LYS A 232 -14.37 -9.47 16.64
CA LYS A 232 -15.81 -9.81 16.64
C LYS A 232 -16.08 -11.27 16.29
N THR A 233 -15.43 -11.82 15.28
CA THR A 233 -15.57 -13.23 14.85
C THR A 233 -15.05 -14.17 15.93
N ALA A 234 -13.95 -13.83 16.61
CA ALA A 234 -13.40 -14.60 17.71
C ALA A 234 -14.37 -14.76 18.91
N ILE A 235 -15.30 -13.81 19.12
CA ILE A 235 -16.33 -13.93 20.15
C ILE A 235 -17.32 -15.05 19.83
N ALA A 236 -17.72 -15.23 18.57
CA ALA A 236 -18.60 -16.30 18.15
C ALA A 236 -17.89 -17.66 18.24
N GLU A 237 -16.66 -17.75 17.80
CA GLU A 237 -15.82 -18.95 17.91
C GLU A 237 -15.53 -19.31 19.37
N GLY A 238 -15.23 -18.33 20.22
CA GLY A 238 -15.03 -18.51 21.64
C GLY A 238 -16.28 -18.95 22.37
N LEU A 239 -17.47 -18.49 21.96
CA LEU A 239 -18.74 -18.95 22.48
C LEU A 239 -18.97 -20.43 22.12
N ALA A 240 -18.71 -20.84 20.87
CA ALA A 240 -18.80 -22.24 20.44
C ALA A 240 -17.84 -23.13 21.26
N ARG A 241 -16.63 -22.67 21.52
CA ARG A 241 -15.65 -23.38 22.39
C ARG A 241 -16.16 -23.55 23.81
N LYS A 242 -16.73 -22.48 24.44
CA LYS A 242 -17.32 -22.54 25.77
C LYS A 242 -18.51 -23.52 25.83
N ILE A 243 -19.31 -23.61 24.78
CA ILE A 243 -20.40 -24.60 24.69
C ILE A 243 -19.82 -26.02 24.70
N VAL A 244 -18.84 -26.31 23.86
CA VAL A 244 -18.19 -27.63 23.78
C VAL A 244 -17.52 -28.01 25.10
N GLN A 245 -16.93 -27.04 25.83
CA GLN A 245 -16.29 -27.24 27.14
C GLN A 245 -17.29 -27.37 28.31
N GLY A 246 -18.59 -27.13 28.03
CA GLY A 246 -19.62 -27.17 29.09
C GLY A 246 -19.60 -25.98 30.06
N GLU A 247 -18.98 -24.87 29.64
CA GLU A 247 -18.86 -23.62 30.44
C GLU A 247 -20.03 -22.65 30.20
N THR A 248 -21.16 -23.15 29.66
CA THR A 248 -22.34 -22.33 29.39
C THR A 248 -23.55 -22.81 30.21
N PRO A 249 -24.55 -21.93 30.45
CA PRO A 249 -25.79 -22.33 31.11
C PRO A 249 -26.47 -23.50 30.39
N GLU A 250 -27.23 -24.31 31.16
CA GLU A 250 -27.93 -25.51 30.69
C GLU A 250 -28.76 -25.26 29.42
N VAL A 251 -29.37 -24.07 29.33
CA VAL A 251 -30.20 -23.65 28.17
C VAL A 251 -29.41 -23.61 26.84
N LEU A 252 -28.10 -23.45 26.88
CA LEU A 252 -27.23 -23.39 25.71
C LEU A 252 -26.30 -24.60 25.57
N SER A 253 -26.36 -25.57 26.50
CA SER A 253 -25.43 -26.70 26.52
C SER A 253 -25.46 -27.58 25.28
N GLN A 254 -26.62 -27.66 24.59
CA GLN A 254 -26.82 -28.42 23.37
C GLN A 254 -26.83 -27.55 22.11
N THR A 255 -26.52 -26.25 22.25
CA THR A 255 -26.60 -25.30 21.15
C THR A 255 -25.42 -25.48 20.18
N THR A 256 -25.73 -25.59 18.88
CA THR A 256 -24.74 -25.62 17.80
C THR A 256 -24.70 -24.25 17.09
N ILE A 257 -23.50 -23.69 16.88
CA ILE A 257 -23.30 -22.42 16.16
C ILE A 257 -22.84 -22.73 14.76
N TYR A 258 -23.65 -22.37 13.77
CA TYR A 258 -23.33 -22.47 12.34
C TYR A 258 -22.90 -21.13 11.81
N SER A 259 -21.66 -21.03 11.31
CA SER A 259 -21.18 -19.83 10.63
C SER A 259 -21.53 -19.88 9.15
N LEU A 260 -22.27 -18.89 8.66
CA LEU A 260 -22.67 -18.80 7.26
C LEU A 260 -21.48 -18.45 6.39
N ASP A 261 -21.18 -19.27 5.40
CA ASP A 261 -20.14 -18.99 4.40
C ASP A 261 -20.76 -18.25 3.19
N MET A 262 -20.53 -16.92 3.17
CA MET A 262 -21.00 -16.06 2.08
C MET A 262 -20.32 -16.39 0.75
N GLY A 263 -19.07 -16.87 0.77
CA GLY A 263 -18.35 -17.29 -0.41
C GLY A 263 -18.99 -18.51 -1.05
N ALA A 264 -19.31 -19.54 -0.25
CA ALA A 264 -19.99 -20.75 -0.70
C ALA A 264 -21.41 -20.47 -1.22
N LEU A 265 -22.14 -19.55 -0.57
CA LEU A 265 -23.47 -19.13 -1.03
C LEU A 265 -23.45 -18.43 -2.40
N LEU A 266 -22.43 -17.62 -2.65
CA LEU A 266 -22.27 -16.82 -3.88
C LEU A 266 -21.58 -17.60 -5.00
N ALA A 267 -20.80 -18.64 -4.68
CA ALA A 267 -20.07 -19.42 -5.67
C ALA A 267 -21.02 -20.05 -6.70
N GLY A 268 -20.81 -19.74 -7.99
CA GLY A 268 -21.59 -20.29 -9.10
C GLY A 268 -23.04 -19.76 -9.23
N THR A 269 -23.46 -18.75 -8.45
CA THR A 269 -24.77 -18.11 -8.66
C THR A 269 -24.71 -17.17 -9.87
N ARG A 270 -25.58 -17.43 -10.86
CA ARG A 270 -25.72 -16.57 -12.06
C ARG A 270 -26.84 -15.56 -11.90
N TYR A 271 -27.87 -15.93 -11.17
CA TYR A 271 -29.09 -15.15 -10.98
C TYR A 271 -29.37 -14.90 -9.50
N ARG A 272 -30.06 -13.81 -9.22
CA ARG A 272 -30.50 -13.43 -7.88
C ARG A 272 -31.30 -14.54 -7.19
N GLY A 273 -32.11 -15.29 -7.95
CA GLY A 273 -32.92 -16.39 -7.46
C GLY A 273 -32.12 -17.53 -6.83
N ASP A 274 -30.96 -17.87 -7.39
CA ASP A 274 -30.13 -18.98 -6.90
C ASP A 274 -29.61 -18.70 -5.48
N PHE A 275 -29.17 -17.48 -5.20
CA PHE A 275 -28.72 -17.05 -3.88
C PHE A 275 -29.91 -17.07 -2.88
N GLU A 276 -31.05 -16.51 -3.29
CA GLU A 276 -32.26 -16.47 -2.45
C GLU A 276 -32.75 -17.90 -2.10
N GLU A 277 -32.70 -18.83 -3.04
CA GLU A 277 -33.05 -20.22 -2.83
C GLU A 277 -32.09 -20.92 -1.86
N ARG A 278 -30.79 -20.76 -2.03
CA ARG A 278 -29.76 -21.32 -1.14
C ARG A 278 -29.91 -20.80 0.28
N LEU A 279 -30.02 -19.48 0.44
CA LEU A 279 -30.19 -18.86 1.76
C LEU A 279 -31.52 -19.34 2.40
N LYS A 280 -32.59 -19.46 1.64
CA LYS A 280 -33.86 -19.98 2.12
C LYS A 280 -33.75 -21.43 2.57
N ALA A 281 -33.01 -22.28 1.85
CA ALA A 281 -32.75 -23.66 2.23
C ALA A 281 -32.01 -23.74 3.57
N VAL A 282 -30.93 -22.92 3.76
CA VAL A 282 -30.20 -22.82 5.03
C VAL A 282 -31.10 -22.38 6.18
N VAL A 283 -31.90 -21.32 5.98
CA VAL A 283 -32.83 -20.82 7.01
C VAL A 283 -33.87 -21.85 7.38
N SER A 284 -34.45 -22.55 6.40
CA SER A 284 -35.47 -23.59 6.65
C SER A 284 -34.88 -24.75 7.45
N GLU A 285 -33.68 -25.20 7.13
CA GLU A 285 -33.03 -26.31 7.83
C GLU A 285 -32.64 -25.93 9.27
N ILE A 286 -32.19 -24.67 9.51
CA ILE A 286 -31.92 -24.16 10.87
C ILE A 286 -33.22 -24.06 11.67
N GLU A 287 -34.34 -23.68 11.08
CA GLU A 287 -35.65 -23.64 11.78
C GLU A 287 -36.15 -25.03 12.23
N GLU A 288 -35.69 -26.09 11.59
CA GLU A 288 -35.97 -27.50 12.00
C GLU A 288 -35.09 -27.93 13.18
N HIS A 289 -33.99 -27.20 13.46
CA HIS A 289 -33.08 -27.47 14.57
C HIS A 289 -33.17 -26.35 15.64
N PRO A 290 -34.05 -26.46 16.62
CA PRO A 290 -34.36 -25.37 17.59
C PRO A 290 -33.19 -24.95 18.46
N ASP A 291 -32.17 -25.82 18.61
CA ASP A 291 -30.95 -25.54 19.39
C ASP A 291 -29.79 -25.05 18.50
N SER A 292 -30.11 -24.47 17.36
CA SER A 292 -29.10 -23.89 16.46
C SER A 292 -29.09 -22.38 16.50
N VAL A 293 -27.88 -21.80 16.30
CA VAL A 293 -27.65 -20.38 16.15
C VAL A 293 -26.91 -20.14 14.84
N LEU A 294 -27.45 -19.29 13.98
CA LEU A 294 -26.80 -18.88 12.74
C LEU A 294 -25.91 -17.67 13.02
N PHE A 295 -24.61 -17.83 12.89
CA PHE A 295 -23.66 -16.72 12.90
C PHE A 295 -23.42 -16.20 11.48
N ILE A 296 -23.62 -14.89 11.31
CA ILE A 296 -23.39 -14.19 10.04
C ILE A 296 -22.33 -13.12 10.29
N ASP A 297 -21.14 -13.39 9.79
CA ASP A 297 -20.09 -12.37 9.82
C ASP A 297 -20.38 -11.32 8.75
N GLU A 298 -20.04 -10.06 9.04
CA GLU A 298 -20.37 -8.93 8.18
C GLU A 298 -21.83 -8.93 7.69
N ILE A 299 -22.78 -9.13 8.61
CA ILE A 299 -24.22 -9.30 8.30
C ILE A 299 -24.80 -8.17 7.42
N HIS A 300 -24.15 -7.02 7.35
CA HIS A 300 -24.52 -5.92 6.49
C HIS A 300 -24.39 -6.26 4.99
N THR A 301 -23.55 -7.24 4.62
CA THR A 301 -23.40 -7.72 3.24
C THR A 301 -24.68 -8.43 2.77
N VAL A 302 -25.39 -9.07 3.68
CA VAL A 302 -26.66 -9.75 3.41
C VAL A 302 -27.84 -8.77 3.43
N ILE A 303 -27.76 -7.72 4.28
CA ILE A 303 -28.88 -6.81 4.57
C ILE A 303 -28.86 -5.54 3.71
N GLY A 304 -27.70 -5.07 3.28
CA GLY A 304 -27.54 -3.76 2.67
C GLY A 304 -27.18 -3.74 1.19
N ALA A 305 -26.97 -4.85 0.60
CA ALA A 305 -26.47 -4.98 -0.76
C ALA A 305 -27.45 -4.53 -1.88
N GLY A 306 -28.59 -3.92 -1.54
CA GLY A 306 -29.67 -3.57 -2.48
C GLY A 306 -29.75 -2.11 -2.95
N ALA A 307 -28.88 -1.18 -2.52
CA ALA A 307 -29.13 0.25 -2.67
C ALA A 307 -28.30 1.01 -3.74
N THR A 308 -27.42 0.35 -4.48
CA THR A 308 -26.66 1.01 -5.54
C THR A 308 -26.88 0.37 -6.90
N SER A 309 -27.15 1.19 -7.89
CA SER A 309 -27.40 0.95 -9.31
C SER A 309 -26.67 -0.28 -9.88
N GLY A 310 -27.35 -1.44 -9.95
CA GLY A 310 -26.81 -2.61 -10.60
C GLY A 310 -27.19 -3.97 -10.01
N GLY A 311 -28.31 -4.09 -9.29
CA GLY A 311 -28.87 -5.41 -8.96
C GLY A 311 -28.29 -6.07 -7.72
N ALA A 312 -27.95 -5.30 -6.71
CA ALA A 312 -27.48 -5.84 -5.44
C ALA A 312 -28.58 -6.55 -4.64
N MET A 313 -28.22 -7.63 -3.98
CA MET A 313 -29.08 -8.62 -3.36
C MET A 313 -29.68 -8.13 -2.04
N ASP A 314 -30.98 -7.88 -1.97
CA ASP A 314 -31.67 -7.59 -0.71
C ASP A 314 -32.22 -8.87 -0.07
N ALA A 315 -31.34 -9.63 0.59
CA ALA A 315 -31.72 -10.82 1.35
C ALA A 315 -32.42 -10.49 2.67
N SER A 316 -32.53 -9.20 3.03
CA SER A 316 -33.22 -8.79 4.25
C SER A 316 -34.68 -9.22 4.26
N ASN A 317 -35.32 -9.29 3.10
CA ASN A 317 -36.72 -9.73 2.95
C ASN A 317 -36.92 -11.22 3.26
N LEU A 318 -35.87 -12.04 3.11
CA LEU A 318 -35.89 -13.47 3.45
C LEU A 318 -35.67 -13.70 4.96
N LEU A 319 -34.72 -12.94 5.56
CA LEU A 319 -34.40 -13.06 6.98
C LEU A 319 -35.49 -12.44 7.89
N LYS A 320 -36.15 -11.37 7.47
CA LYS A 320 -37.19 -10.67 8.26
C LYS A 320 -38.31 -11.58 8.75
N PRO A 321 -38.95 -12.44 7.93
CA PRO A 321 -40.00 -13.38 8.39
C PRO A 321 -39.45 -14.38 9.40
N ALA A 322 -38.31 -15.01 9.14
CA ALA A 322 -37.69 -16.01 10.01
C ALA A 322 -37.34 -15.43 11.40
N LEU A 323 -36.76 -14.23 11.41
CA LEU A 323 -36.48 -13.46 12.64
C LEU A 323 -37.76 -13.01 13.35
N GLN A 324 -38.90 -12.83 12.62
CA GLN A 324 -40.18 -12.46 13.21
C GLN A 324 -40.84 -13.63 13.92
N GLY A 325 -40.74 -14.82 13.36
CA GLY A 325 -41.27 -16.05 13.92
C GLY A 325 -40.63 -16.46 15.25
N GLY A 326 -39.46 -15.92 15.57
CA GLY A 326 -38.68 -16.24 16.80
C GLY A 326 -38.11 -17.67 16.79
N LYS A 327 -38.25 -18.39 15.68
CA LYS A 327 -37.68 -19.73 15.48
C LYS A 327 -36.18 -19.67 15.12
N LEU A 328 -35.78 -18.67 14.35
CA LEU A 328 -34.39 -18.46 14.00
C LEU A 328 -33.66 -17.62 15.06
N ARG A 329 -32.62 -18.20 15.68
CA ARG A 329 -31.66 -17.46 16.51
C ARG A 329 -30.48 -17.09 15.62
N THR A 330 -30.17 -15.80 15.58
CA THR A 330 -29.08 -15.30 14.74
C THR A 330 -28.13 -14.45 15.55
N MET A 331 -26.84 -14.67 15.39
CA MET A 331 -25.77 -13.81 15.87
C MET A 331 -25.12 -13.13 14.69
N GLY A 332 -24.95 -11.81 14.72
CA GLY A 332 -24.33 -11.08 13.61
C GLY A 332 -23.12 -10.26 14.06
N SER A 333 -22.22 -9.98 13.14
CA SER A 333 -21.18 -8.99 13.32
C SER A 333 -21.30 -7.87 12.28
N THR A 334 -20.91 -6.63 12.65
CA THR A 334 -20.87 -5.50 11.72
C THR A 334 -19.95 -4.39 12.25
N THR A 335 -19.64 -3.38 11.43
CA THR A 335 -18.92 -2.20 11.89
C THR A 335 -19.87 -1.09 12.33
N TYR A 336 -19.36 -0.05 13.04
CA TYR A 336 -20.16 1.10 13.43
C TYR A 336 -20.73 1.86 12.24
N LYS A 337 -20.00 1.92 11.13
CA LYS A 337 -20.40 2.64 9.91
C LYS A 337 -21.59 1.94 9.25
N GLU A 338 -21.48 0.65 9.00
CA GLU A 338 -22.52 -0.18 8.37
C GLU A 338 -23.74 -0.33 9.28
N PHE A 339 -23.55 -0.41 10.60
CA PHE A 339 -24.66 -0.42 11.56
C PHE A 339 -25.54 0.81 11.40
N ARG A 340 -24.96 2.02 11.32
CA ARG A 340 -25.70 3.28 11.11
C ARG A 340 -26.37 3.32 9.72
N GLN A 341 -25.69 2.79 8.70
CA GLN A 341 -26.20 2.84 7.33
C GLN A 341 -27.35 1.89 7.08
N HIS A 342 -27.31 0.69 7.63
CA HIS A 342 -28.22 -0.40 7.32
C HIS A 342 -29.17 -0.78 8.46
N PHE A 343 -28.72 -0.90 9.70
CA PHE A 343 -29.53 -1.33 10.82
C PHE A 343 -30.34 -0.22 11.48
N GLU A 344 -29.80 0.95 11.70
CA GLU A 344 -30.52 2.08 12.33
C GLU A 344 -31.68 2.57 11.45
N LYS A 345 -31.52 2.51 10.14
CA LYS A 345 -32.56 2.91 9.18
C LYS A 345 -33.69 1.89 9.08
N ASP A 346 -33.40 0.60 9.27
CA ASP A 346 -34.40 -0.47 9.24
C ASP A 346 -34.95 -0.77 10.64
N ARG A 347 -36.10 -0.17 10.95
CA ARG A 347 -36.78 -0.35 12.25
C ARG A 347 -37.21 -1.80 12.52
N ALA A 348 -37.41 -2.62 11.51
CA ALA A 348 -37.80 -4.01 11.66
C ALA A 348 -36.63 -4.87 12.16
N LEU A 349 -35.44 -4.64 11.63
CA LEU A 349 -34.21 -5.32 12.06
C LEU A 349 -33.71 -4.81 13.42
N SER A 350 -33.68 -3.49 13.65
CA SER A 350 -33.20 -2.90 14.89
C SER A 350 -34.01 -3.33 16.13
N ARG A 351 -35.29 -3.70 15.94
CA ARG A 351 -36.13 -4.25 17.02
C ARG A 351 -35.88 -5.72 17.32
N ARG A 352 -35.17 -6.44 16.44
CA ARG A 352 -34.92 -7.88 16.56
C ARG A 352 -33.53 -8.19 17.08
N PHE A 353 -32.58 -7.32 16.79
CA PHE A 353 -31.21 -7.46 17.26
C PHE A 353 -30.95 -6.64 18.53
N GLN A 354 -30.09 -7.17 19.38
CA GLN A 354 -29.53 -6.45 20.53
C GLN A 354 -28.08 -6.10 20.23
N LYS A 355 -27.81 -4.81 20.12
CA LYS A 355 -26.45 -4.29 19.93
C LYS A 355 -25.57 -4.64 21.15
N ILE A 356 -24.38 -5.14 20.87
CA ILE A 356 -23.29 -5.37 21.80
C ILE A 356 -22.07 -4.66 21.24
N ASP A 357 -21.58 -3.64 21.94
CA ASP A 357 -20.40 -2.90 21.50
C ASP A 357 -19.13 -3.69 21.79
N VAL A 358 -18.27 -3.86 20.77
CA VAL A 358 -16.97 -4.52 20.89
C VAL A 358 -15.90 -3.47 20.66
N ASN A 359 -15.34 -2.97 21.75
CA ASN A 359 -14.32 -1.93 21.73
C ASN A 359 -12.92 -2.51 21.48
N GLU A 360 -12.00 -1.66 21.01
CA GLU A 360 -10.59 -2.00 20.92
C GLU A 360 -10.03 -2.33 22.31
N PRO A 361 -9.35 -3.49 22.49
CA PRO A 361 -8.79 -3.86 23.77
C PRO A 361 -7.63 -2.94 24.16
N SER A 362 -7.38 -2.82 25.46
CA SER A 362 -6.22 -2.10 25.96
C SER A 362 -4.90 -2.77 25.52
N VAL A 363 -3.79 -2.02 25.58
CA VAL A 363 -2.45 -2.57 25.31
C VAL A 363 -2.16 -3.76 26.23
N GLU A 364 -2.53 -3.66 27.51
CA GLU A 364 -2.32 -4.72 28.51
C GLU A 364 -3.14 -5.98 28.19
N ASP A 365 -4.40 -5.81 27.81
CA ASP A 365 -5.26 -6.95 27.42
C ASP A 365 -4.81 -7.56 26.10
N SER A 366 -4.36 -6.76 25.15
CA SER A 366 -3.77 -7.24 23.89
C SER A 366 -2.50 -8.07 24.14
N ILE A 367 -1.66 -7.68 25.10
CA ILE A 367 -0.50 -8.50 25.50
C ILE A 367 -0.94 -9.86 26.08
N LYS A 368 -2.04 -9.90 26.87
CA LYS A 368 -2.59 -11.16 27.38
C LYS A 368 -3.14 -12.02 26.23
N ILE A 369 -3.86 -11.42 25.28
CA ILE A 369 -4.38 -12.09 24.09
C ILE A 369 -3.24 -12.72 23.29
N LEU A 370 -2.21 -11.95 22.95
CA LEU A 370 -1.08 -12.47 22.20
C LEU A 370 -0.28 -13.54 22.94
N LYS A 371 -0.17 -13.44 24.28
CA LYS A 371 0.44 -14.50 25.09
C LYS A 371 -0.33 -15.82 25.01
N GLY A 372 -1.65 -15.76 24.94
CA GLY A 372 -2.47 -16.95 24.80
C GLY A 372 -2.45 -17.54 23.39
N LEU A 373 -2.34 -16.69 22.36
CA LEU A 373 -2.22 -17.12 20.97
C LEU A 373 -0.81 -17.59 20.60
N LYS A 374 0.21 -17.18 21.38
CA LYS A 374 1.62 -17.47 21.14
C LYS A 374 1.92 -18.94 20.81
N PRO A 375 1.41 -19.95 21.53
CA PRO A 375 1.73 -21.35 21.23
C PRO A 375 1.31 -21.77 19.81
N TYR A 376 0.19 -21.29 19.31
CA TYR A 376 -0.33 -21.61 17.98
C TYR A 376 0.56 -21.06 16.88
N PHE A 377 1.03 -19.81 17.03
CA PHE A 377 1.98 -19.21 16.09
C PHE A 377 3.37 -19.81 16.19
N GLU A 378 3.81 -20.24 17.38
CA GLU A 378 5.08 -20.96 17.60
C GLU A 378 5.08 -22.31 16.89
N ASP A 379 3.99 -23.04 16.97
CA ASP A 379 3.83 -24.35 16.31
C ASP A 379 3.73 -24.18 14.80
N HIS A 380 2.94 -23.21 14.31
CA HIS A 380 2.78 -22.96 12.88
C HIS A 380 4.10 -22.56 12.20
N HIS A 381 4.87 -21.65 12.79
CA HIS A 381 6.12 -21.15 12.20
C HIS A 381 7.37 -21.93 12.65
N SER A 382 7.24 -22.90 13.55
CA SER A 382 8.36 -23.64 14.15
C SER A 382 9.43 -22.72 14.76
N VAL A 383 8.98 -21.62 15.43
CA VAL A 383 9.83 -20.64 16.12
C VAL A 383 9.34 -20.44 17.55
N LYS A 384 10.15 -19.78 18.39
CA LYS A 384 9.75 -19.38 19.75
C LYS A 384 9.80 -17.86 19.87
N TYR A 385 8.75 -17.26 20.45
CA TYR A 385 8.72 -15.83 20.75
C TYR A 385 9.10 -15.60 22.21
N THR A 386 9.98 -14.64 22.48
CA THR A 386 10.28 -14.24 23.86
C THR A 386 9.09 -13.43 24.43
N ALA A 387 9.01 -13.35 25.76
CA ALA A 387 7.99 -12.52 26.40
C ALA A 387 8.12 -11.03 26.02
N ASP A 388 9.37 -10.57 25.85
CA ASP A 388 9.67 -9.21 25.39
C ASP A 388 9.25 -9.00 23.94
N ALA A 389 9.40 -10.00 23.06
CA ALA A 389 8.93 -9.93 21.68
C ALA A 389 7.42 -9.67 21.60
N ILE A 390 6.63 -10.42 22.38
CA ILE A 390 5.17 -10.25 22.43
C ILE A 390 4.78 -8.86 22.96
N LYS A 391 5.43 -8.41 24.04
CA LYS A 391 5.21 -7.07 24.61
C LYS A 391 5.56 -5.99 23.59
N THR A 392 6.74 -6.09 22.97
CA THR A 392 7.22 -5.15 21.96
C THR A 392 6.29 -5.13 20.73
N ALA A 393 5.77 -6.28 20.28
CA ALA A 393 4.84 -6.33 19.15
C ALA A 393 3.58 -5.50 19.42
N VAL A 394 2.97 -5.63 20.61
CA VAL A 394 1.77 -4.87 20.95
C VAL A 394 2.06 -3.38 21.12
N GLU A 395 3.11 -3.02 21.88
CA GLU A 395 3.46 -1.63 22.16
C GLU A 395 3.83 -0.87 20.89
N LEU A 396 4.66 -1.48 20.01
CA LEU A 396 5.05 -0.86 18.76
C LEU A 396 3.92 -0.83 17.73
N ALA A 397 3.10 -1.89 17.65
CA ALA A 397 1.91 -1.87 16.79
C ALA A 397 0.91 -0.80 17.24
N ALA A 398 0.69 -0.65 18.55
CA ALA A 398 -0.17 0.41 19.07
C ALA A 398 0.34 1.81 18.72
N ARG A 399 1.68 2.00 18.73
CA ARG A 399 2.34 3.29 18.53
C ARG A 399 2.48 3.68 17.06
N TYR A 400 2.80 2.73 16.19
CA TYR A 400 3.24 3.02 14.81
C TYR A 400 2.26 2.57 13.73
N ILE A 401 1.36 1.62 14.02
CA ILE A 401 0.37 1.12 13.06
C ILE A 401 -1.00 1.70 13.44
N ASN A 402 -1.44 2.73 12.70
CA ASN A 402 -2.67 3.48 13.04
C ASN A 402 -3.87 3.14 12.15
N ASP A 403 -3.65 2.49 11.02
CA ASP A 403 -4.67 2.08 10.05
C ASP A 403 -5.51 0.90 10.49
N ARG A 404 -5.04 0.13 11.47
CA ARG A 404 -5.68 -1.06 12.03
C ARG A 404 -5.83 -0.99 13.54
N LYS A 405 -6.67 -1.85 14.09
CA LYS A 405 -6.97 -1.92 15.53
C LYS A 405 -6.27 -3.08 16.21
N LEU A 406 -6.04 -2.94 17.53
CA LEU A 406 -5.66 -4.06 18.38
C LEU A 406 -6.86 -5.03 18.56
N PRO A 407 -6.63 -6.35 18.70
CA PRO A 407 -5.32 -7.04 18.71
C PRO A 407 -4.78 -7.38 17.33
N ASP A 408 -5.58 -7.27 16.28
CA ASP A 408 -5.31 -7.74 14.90
C ASP A 408 -3.95 -7.26 14.38
N LYS A 409 -3.68 -5.95 14.42
CA LYS A 409 -2.40 -5.39 13.99
C LYS A 409 -1.17 -5.94 14.72
N ALA A 410 -1.33 -6.37 15.96
CA ALA A 410 -0.22 -6.96 16.72
C ALA A 410 -0.09 -8.46 16.45
N ILE A 411 -1.19 -9.13 16.14
CA ILE A 411 -1.20 -10.51 15.64
C ILE A 411 -0.47 -10.57 14.31
N ASP A 412 -0.79 -9.70 13.35
CA ASP A 412 -0.10 -9.61 12.07
C ASP A 412 1.41 -9.42 12.22
N VAL A 413 1.85 -8.61 13.20
CA VAL A 413 3.29 -8.39 13.45
C VAL A 413 3.99 -9.68 13.88
N ILE A 414 3.41 -10.48 14.78
CA ILE A 414 4.03 -11.74 15.22
C ILE A 414 3.97 -12.80 14.12
N ASP A 415 2.89 -12.84 13.35
CA ASP A 415 2.72 -13.75 12.23
C ASP A 415 3.74 -13.44 11.11
N GLU A 416 3.87 -12.17 10.69
CA GLU A 416 4.88 -11.77 9.69
C GLU A 416 6.31 -11.99 10.20
N ALA A 417 6.57 -11.83 11.51
CA ALA A 417 7.88 -12.10 12.09
C ALA A 417 8.24 -13.59 12.02
N GLY A 418 7.27 -14.47 12.23
CA GLY A 418 7.43 -15.91 12.04
C GLY A 418 7.64 -16.27 10.57
N ALA A 419 6.76 -15.78 9.70
CA ALA A 419 6.82 -16.01 8.25
C ALA A 419 8.14 -15.53 7.63
N ALA A 420 8.69 -14.41 8.10
CA ALA A 420 9.98 -13.89 7.64
C ALA A 420 11.14 -14.89 7.84
N GLN A 421 11.07 -15.80 8.82
CA GLN A 421 12.09 -16.82 9.02
C GLN A 421 12.08 -17.89 7.92
N HIS A 422 10.92 -18.16 7.31
CA HIS A 422 10.84 -19.12 6.22
C HIS A 422 11.55 -18.64 4.94
N LEU A 423 11.70 -17.32 4.76
CA LEU A 423 12.44 -16.72 3.64
C LEU A 423 13.97 -16.82 3.81
N ILE A 424 14.45 -17.13 5.02
CA ILE A 424 15.88 -17.22 5.32
C ILE A 424 16.34 -18.68 5.12
N PRO A 425 17.52 -18.92 4.51
CA PRO A 425 18.09 -20.26 4.40
C PRO A 425 18.14 -20.97 5.75
N GLU A 426 17.81 -22.24 5.79
CA GLU A 426 17.61 -23.02 7.02
C GLU A 426 18.80 -22.94 8.00
N SER A 427 20.04 -22.90 7.49
CA SER A 427 21.25 -22.75 8.29
C SER A 427 21.38 -21.41 9.02
N LYS A 428 20.62 -20.38 8.61
CA LYS A 428 20.65 -19.02 9.18
C LYS A 428 19.35 -18.65 9.91
N ARG A 429 18.34 -19.52 9.92
CA ARG A 429 17.05 -19.30 10.60
C ARG A 429 17.25 -19.19 12.11
N ARG A 430 16.62 -18.20 12.69
CA ARG A 430 16.58 -18.05 14.15
C ARG A 430 15.41 -18.85 14.72
N LYS A 431 15.69 -19.75 15.64
CA LYS A 431 14.65 -20.53 16.34
C LYS A 431 13.93 -19.72 17.41
N THR A 432 14.51 -18.61 17.85
CA THR A 432 13.93 -17.74 18.88
C THR A 432 13.92 -16.29 18.39
N LEU A 433 12.76 -15.67 18.41
CA LEU A 433 12.53 -14.30 17.98
C LEU A 433 12.41 -13.39 19.19
N GLY A 434 13.22 -12.34 19.23
CA GLY A 434 13.26 -11.34 20.29
C GLY A 434 12.67 -10.00 19.82
N ALA A 435 12.83 -8.96 20.67
CA ALA A 435 12.35 -7.62 20.37
C ALA A 435 12.93 -7.04 19.06
N LYS A 436 14.20 -7.34 18.74
CA LYS A 436 14.86 -6.80 17.53
C LYS A 436 14.23 -7.28 16.22
N GLU A 437 13.81 -8.53 16.16
CA GLU A 437 13.14 -9.11 14.99
C GLU A 437 11.75 -8.47 14.82
N ILE A 438 11.04 -8.26 15.92
CA ILE A 438 9.75 -7.55 15.92
C ILE A 438 9.91 -6.09 15.49
N GLU A 439 10.91 -5.38 16.03
CA GLU A 439 11.22 -4.00 15.60
C GLU A 439 11.46 -3.89 14.10
N ALA A 440 12.18 -4.84 13.51
CA ALA A 440 12.43 -4.87 12.07
C ALA A 440 11.15 -5.07 11.25
N VAL A 441 10.25 -5.93 11.71
CA VAL A 441 8.96 -6.18 11.06
C VAL A 441 8.04 -4.97 11.19
N VAL A 442 7.92 -4.39 12.37
CA VAL A 442 7.11 -3.17 12.57
C VAL A 442 7.64 -2.02 11.73
N ALA A 443 8.98 -1.87 11.64
CA ALA A 443 9.59 -0.85 10.79
C ALA A 443 9.17 -1.01 9.32
N LYS A 444 9.09 -2.25 8.84
CA LYS A 444 8.67 -2.56 7.46
C LYS A 444 7.17 -2.29 7.25
N ILE A 445 6.31 -2.76 8.16
CA ILE A 445 4.84 -2.57 8.08
C ILE A 445 4.50 -1.08 8.16
N ALA A 446 5.05 -0.37 9.16
CA ALA A 446 4.81 1.04 9.38
C ALA A 446 5.59 1.97 8.43
N ARG A 447 6.42 1.40 7.53
CA ARG A 447 7.27 2.14 6.59
C ARG A 447 8.19 3.15 7.26
N ILE A 448 8.79 2.76 8.38
CA ILE A 448 9.71 3.57 9.17
C ILE A 448 11.12 2.97 9.02
N PRO A 449 12.18 3.78 8.93
CA PRO A 449 13.53 3.24 8.95
C PRO A 449 13.80 2.43 10.23
N PRO A 450 14.42 1.24 10.12
CA PRO A 450 14.65 0.36 11.28
C PRO A 450 15.43 1.02 12.42
N LYS A 451 16.28 2.01 12.09
CA LYS A 451 17.06 2.77 13.08
C LYS A 451 16.22 3.64 14.00
N SER A 452 15.03 4.08 13.56
CA SER A 452 14.12 4.91 14.37
C SER A 452 13.23 4.07 15.30
N VAL A 453 13.13 2.77 15.05
CA VAL A 453 12.40 1.83 15.92
C VAL A 453 13.33 1.23 16.99
N SER A 454 14.60 0.96 16.62
CA SER A 454 15.58 0.24 17.48
C SER A 454 16.40 1.13 18.43
N LYS A 455 16.59 2.43 18.10
CA LYS A 455 17.20 3.37 19.05
C LYS A 455 16.12 3.93 19.96
N SER A 456 16.41 4.00 21.27
CA SER A 456 15.52 4.74 22.14
C SER A 456 15.43 6.17 21.59
N ASP A 457 14.22 6.68 21.38
CA ASP A 457 13.97 8.06 20.96
C ASP A 457 14.83 9.06 21.77
N ALA A 458 15.12 8.71 23.03
CA ALA A 458 15.93 9.49 23.93
C ALA A 458 17.37 9.72 23.45
N GLU A 459 18.03 8.73 22.82
CA GLU A 459 19.41 8.90 22.31
C GLU A 459 19.44 9.79 21.07
N VAL A 460 18.48 9.58 20.13
CA VAL A 460 18.38 10.42 18.93
C VAL A 460 18.08 11.86 19.30
N LEU A 461 17.18 12.09 20.25
CA LEU A 461 16.81 13.42 20.74
C LEU A 461 17.91 14.09 21.55
N LYS A 462 18.75 13.32 22.23
CA LYS A 462 19.89 13.85 22.97
C LYS A 462 20.90 14.52 22.03
N ASP A 463 21.17 13.87 20.90
CA ASP A 463 22.18 14.31 19.93
C ASP A 463 21.60 15.19 18.80
N LEU A 464 20.29 15.42 18.78
CA LEU A 464 19.58 16.15 17.72
C LEU A 464 20.16 17.52 17.47
N GLU A 465 20.33 18.32 18.52
CA GLU A 465 20.86 19.68 18.43
C GLU A 465 22.30 19.72 17.89
N ALA A 466 23.19 18.85 18.42
CA ALA A 466 24.56 18.74 17.97
C ALA A 466 24.63 18.28 16.49
N SER A 467 23.77 17.37 16.09
CA SER A 467 23.73 16.88 14.71
C SER A 467 23.26 17.95 13.73
N LEU A 468 22.26 18.74 14.07
CA LEU A 468 21.78 19.84 13.26
C LEU A 468 22.84 20.98 13.15
N LYS A 469 23.48 21.37 14.26
CA LYS A 469 24.52 22.39 14.29
C LYS A 469 25.77 22.02 13.47
N ARG A 470 26.06 20.73 13.28
CA ARG A 470 27.17 20.27 12.42
C ARG A 470 26.95 20.55 10.94
N VAL A 471 25.71 20.62 10.49
CA VAL A 471 25.36 20.70 9.07
C VAL A 471 24.76 22.05 8.69
N VAL A 472 24.08 22.72 9.61
CA VAL A 472 23.44 24.02 9.40
C VAL A 472 24.18 25.05 10.25
N PHE A 473 24.79 26.04 9.57
CA PHE A 473 25.64 27.04 10.20
C PHE A 473 24.91 28.36 10.45
N GLY A 474 25.19 28.99 11.60
CA GLY A 474 24.75 30.34 11.94
C GLY A 474 23.29 30.50 12.29
N GLN A 475 22.59 29.38 12.62
CA GLN A 475 21.21 29.36 13.06
C GLN A 475 21.08 28.65 14.42
N ASP A 476 22.07 28.85 15.31
CA ASP A 476 22.15 28.12 16.58
C ASP A 476 20.90 28.31 17.45
N ASN A 477 20.41 29.57 17.55
CA ASN A 477 19.20 29.88 18.33
C ASN A 477 17.95 29.19 17.76
N ALA A 478 17.80 29.14 16.42
CA ALA A 478 16.69 28.49 15.76
C ALA A 478 16.74 26.98 15.96
N ILE A 479 17.93 26.36 15.89
CA ILE A 479 18.14 24.94 16.11
C ILE A 479 17.87 24.56 17.57
N GLU A 480 18.29 25.37 18.52
CA GLU A 480 18.05 25.16 19.96
C GLU A 480 16.56 25.23 20.27
N ALA A 481 15.85 26.26 19.76
CA ALA A 481 14.41 26.40 19.93
C ALA A 481 13.64 25.20 19.33
N LEU A 482 14.00 24.79 18.11
CA LEU A 482 13.41 23.64 17.43
C LEU A 482 13.66 22.33 18.21
N SER A 483 14.91 22.09 18.61
CA SER A 483 15.30 20.89 19.35
C SER A 483 14.58 20.79 20.70
N SER A 484 14.44 21.92 21.41
CA SER A 484 13.71 22.00 22.68
C SER A 484 12.23 21.70 22.50
N ALA A 485 11.59 22.28 21.47
CA ALA A 485 10.19 22.06 21.16
C ALA A 485 9.91 20.60 20.77
N ILE A 486 10.77 19.96 19.96
CA ILE A 486 10.65 18.55 19.62
C ILE A 486 10.86 17.64 20.83
N LYS A 487 11.84 17.94 21.71
CA LYS A 487 12.07 17.20 22.95
C LYS A 487 10.83 17.25 23.85
N LEU A 488 10.22 18.43 24.00
CA LEU A 488 8.99 18.61 24.78
C LEU A 488 7.84 17.77 24.23
N ALA A 489 7.63 17.81 22.92
CA ALA A 489 6.58 17.04 22.23
C ALA A 489 6.77 15.53 22.40
N ARG A 490 8.00 15.05 22.29
CA ARG A 490 8.35 13.62 22.42
C ARG A 490 8.37 13.12 23.87
N ALA A 491 8.50 14.01 24.84
CA ALA A 491 8.41 13.66 26.26
C ALA A 491 6.98 13.27 26.71
N GLY A 492 5.99 13.29 25.79
CA GLY A 492 4.61 12.92 26.10
C GLY A 492 3.79 14.01 26.80
N LEU A 493 4.31 15.24 26.86
CA LEU A 493 3.64 16.38 27.49
C LEU A 493 2.67 17.11 26.55
N ARG A 494 2.44 16.56 25.35
CA ARG A 494 1.49 17.08 24.35
C ARG A 494 0.13 16.39 24.43
N GLU A 495 -0.87 17.00 23.82
CA GLU A 495 -2.17 16.37 23.61
C GLU A 495 -2.04 15.20 22.59
N PRO A 496 -2.55 14.00 22.90
CA PRO A 496 -2.39 12.80 22.07
C PRO A 496 -2.99 12.91 20.67
N GLU A 497 -3.95 13.79 20.50
CA GLU A 497 -4.72 13.94 19.25
C GLU A 497 -4.07 14.93 18.25
N LYS A 498 -3.02 15.65 18.63
CA LYS A 498 -2.35 16.64 17.77
C LYS A 498 -1.11 16.08 17.08
N PRO A 499 -0.61 16.71 15.98
CA PRO A 499 0.67 16.38 15.34
C PRO A 499 1.86 16.44 16.33
N ILE A 500 3.02 15.84 15.98
CA ILE A 500 4.22 15.88 16.81
C ILE A 500 4.64 17.31 17.15
N GLY A 501 4.49 18.23 16.17
CA GLY A 501 4.71 19.64 16.37
C GLY A 501 4.37 20.44 15.12
N ASN A 502 3.93 21.66 15.35
CA ASN A 502 3.50 22.62 14.33
C ASN A 502 4.42 23.85 14.43
N TYR A 503 5.38 23.96 13.53
CA TYR A 503 6.43 24.97 13.59
C TYR A 503 6.35 25.94 12.41
N LEU A 504 6.45 27.26 12.71
CA LEU A 504 6.59 28.29 11.69
C LEU A 504 8.02 28.82 11.67
N PHE A 505 8.74 28.63 10.58
CA PHE A 505 10.09 29.16 10.34
C PHE A 505 9.97 30.52 9.65
N ALA A 506 10.19 31.58 10.39
CA ALA A 506 10.11 32.96 9.89
C ALA A 506 11.52 33.53 9.64
N GLY A 507 11.69 34.34 8.60
CA GLY A 507 12.96 35.02 8.32
C GLY A 507 13.29 35.17 6.84
N PRO A 508 14.40 35.82 6.47
CA PRO A 508 14.80 36.10 5.09
C PRO A 508 14.93 34.85 4.22
N THR A 509 14.86 35.04 2.92
CA THR A 509 15.11 33.95 1.96
C THR A 509 16.58 33.55 1.98
N GLY A 510 16.88 32.25 1.81
CA GLY A 510 18.23 31.74 1.64
C GLY A 510 19.07 31.68 2.93
N VAL A 511 18.47 31.75 4.12
CA VAL A 511 19.16 31.63 5.43
C VAL A 511 19.19 30.20 5.97
N GLY A 512 18.59 29.22 5.29
CA GLY A 512 18.70 27.80 5.64
C GLY A 512 17.43 27.17 6.22
N LYS A 513 16.26 27.81 6.18
CA LYS A 513 14.98 27.25 6.69
C LYS A 513 14.67 25.86 6.15
N THR A 514 14.67 25.70 4.84
CA THR A 514 14.41 24.41 4.15
C THR A 514 15.49 23.38 4.45
N GLU A 515 16.75 23.81 4.62
CA GLU A 515 17.87 22.92 4.94
C GLU A 515 17.74 22.36 6.37
N VAL A 516 17.29 23.16 7.34
CA VAL A 516 17.00 22.67 8.70
C VAL A 516 15.91 21.61 8.69
N ALA A 517 14.83 21.82 7.94
CA ALA A 517 13.74 20.83 7.80
C ALA A 517 14.25 19.52 7.19
N LYS A 518 15.08 19.60 6.15
CA LYS A 518 15.71 18.44 5.51
C LYS A 518 16.60 17.68 6.49
N GLN A 519 17.51 18.38 7.15
CA GLN A 519 18.42 17.76 8.11
C GLN A 519 17.73 17.21 9.34
N LEU A 520 16.59 17.81 9.73
CA LEU A 520 15.72 17.25 10.76
C LEU A 520 15.13 15.89 10.33
N ALA A 521 14.61 15.81 9.11
CA ALA A 521 14.08 14.56 8.56
C ALA A 521 15.16 13.48 8.48
N ASP A 522 16.35 13.82 7.95
CA ASP A 522 17.51 12.93 7.86
C ASP A 522 17.97 12.43 9.26
N THR A 523 17.99 13.32 10.27
CA THR A 523 18.40 12.98 11.64
C THR A 523 17.37 12.10 12.36
N LEU A 524 16.09 12.40 12.18
CA LEU A 524 15.00 11.59 12.71
C LEU A 524 14.84 10.28 11.92
N GLY A 525 15.45 10.16 10.75
CA GLY A 525 15.35 9.00 9.87
C GLY A 525 13.95 8.83 9.28
N VAL A 526 13.27 9.92 8.96
CA VAL A 526 11.93 9.93 8.36
C VAL A 526 11.93 10.63 7.00
N GLU A 527 10.93 10.36 6.18
CA GLU A 527 10.78 11.02 4.87
C GLU A 527 10.43 12.51 5.02
N MET A 528 10.88 13.34 4.08
CA MET A 528 10.48 14.75 3.99
C MET A 528 9.54 14.95 2.81
N LEU A 529 8.28 15.27 3.10
CA LEU A 529 7.30 15.70 2.11
C LEU A 529 7.35 17.21 1.99
N ARG A 530 7.59 17.71 0.77
CA ARG A 530 7.69 19.16 0.52
C ARG A 530 6.64 19.61 -0.48
N PHE A 531 5.90 20.66 -0.12
CA PHE A 531 4.94 21.37 -0.97
C PHE A 531 5.30 22.84 -1.02
N ASP A 532 5.45 23.40 -2.22
CA ASP A 532 5.64 24.83 -2.44
C ASP A 532 4.28 25.51 -2.56
N MET A 533 3.94 26.35 -1.60
CA MET A 533 2.63 26.98 -1.53
C MET A 533 2.39 28.01 -2.63
N SER A 534 3.42 28.43 -3.35
CA SER A 534 3.26 29.26 -4.55
C SER A 534 2.50 28.54 -5.69
N GLU A 535 2.47 27.21 -5.69
CA GLU A 535 1.67 26.42 -6.63
C GLU A 535 0.19 26.30 -6.22
N TYR A 536 -0.15 26.71 -4.98
CA TYR A 536 -1.50 26.57 -4.37
C TYR A 536 -2.12 27.91 -4.02
N MET A 537 -1.84 28.94 -4.84
CA MET A 537 -2.41 30.27 -4.67
C MET A 537 -3.88 30.37 -5.10
N GLU A 538 -4.32 29.50 -6.00
CA GLU A 538 -5.66 29.50 -6.56
C GLU A 538 -6.53 28.39 -5.95
N LYS A 539 -7.84 28.67 -5.82
CA LYS A 539 -8.79 27.77 -5.17
C LYS A 539 -8.84 26.38 -5.80
N HIS A 540 -8.74 26.28 -7.11
CA HIS A 540 -8.75 24.97 -7.79
C HIS A 540 -7.46 24.18 -7.57
N ALA A 541 -6.35 24.84 -7.29
CA ALA A 541 -5.10 24.16 -6.94
C ALA A 541 -5.16 23.50 -5.55
N VAL A 542 -5.97 24.07 -4.62
CA VAL A 542 -6.17 23.49 -3.28
C VAL A 542 -6.82 22.10 -3.36
N SER A 543 -7.74 21.89 -4.31
CA SER A 543 -8.35 20.56 -4.54
C SER A 543 -7.32 19.48 -4.91
N ARG A 544 -6.17 19.84 -5.45
CA ARG A 544 -5.07 18.90 -5.71
C ARG A 544 -4.38 18.39 -4.44
N LEU A 545 -4.47 19.18 -3.33
CA LEU A 545 -3.89 18.76 -2.04
C LEU A 545 -4.75 17.72 -1.32
N ILE A 546 -6.10 17.87 -1.37
CA ILE A 546 -7.04 17.06 -0.58
C ILE A 546 -7.99 16.21 -1.43
N GLY A 547 -7.81 16.19 -2.75
CA GLY A 547 -8.70 15.54 -3.72
C GLY A 547 -9.79 16.49 -4.24
N ALA A 548 -10.35 16.15 -5.40
CA ALA A 548 -11.46 16.90 -5.99
C ALA A 548 -12.81 16.43 -5.39
N PRO A 549 -13.80 17.33 -5.19
CA PRO A 549 -15.13 16.92 -4.75
C PRO A 549 -15.83 16.03 -5.78
N PRO A 550 -16.78 15.18 -5.37
CA PRO A 550 -17.58 14.37 -6.27
C PRO A 550 -18.24 15.22 -7.38
N GLY A 551 -18.10 14.78 -8.63
CA GLY A 551 -18.64 15.47 -9.80
C GLY A 551 -17.67 16.41 -10.53
N TYR A 552 -16.46 16.59 -10.04
CA TYR A 552 -15.40 17.33 -10.74
C TYR A 552 -14.43 16.38 -11.46
N VAL A 553 -13.80 16.87 -12.54
CA VAL A 553 -12.76 16.10 -13.27
C VAL A 553 -11.59 15.80 -12.34
N GLY A 554 -11.19 14.52 -12.24
CA GLY A 554 -10.13 14.07 -11.32
C GLY A 554 -10.63 13.66 -9.92
N PHE A 555 -11.93 13.49 -9.70
CA PHE A 555 -12.52 12.99 -8.45
C PHE A 555 -11.93 11.64 -7.98
N ASP A 556 -11.58 10.74 -8.93
CA ASP A 556 -10.96 9.44 -8.60
C ASP A 556 -9.48 9.54 -8.18
N GLN A 557 -8.87 10.72 -8.34
CA GLN A 557 -7.49 10.97 -7.92
C GLN A 557 -7.50 11.46 -6.46
N GLY A 558 -6.74 10.77 -5.61
CA GLY A 558 -6.50 11.21 -4.22
C GLY A 558 -5.80 12.57 -4.16
N GLY A 559 -5.81 13.22 -3.00
CA GLY A 559 -5.10 14.47 -2.79
C GLY A 559 -3.60 14.23 -2.57
N LEU A 560 -2.76 15.05 -3.21
CA LEU A 560 -1.30 14.90 -3.11
C LEU A 560 -0.78 14.95 -1.66
N LEU A 561 -1.36 15.80 -0.82
CA LEU A 561 -1.02 15.92 0.60
C LEU A 561 -1.52 14.70 1.39
N THR A 562 -2.77 14.32 1.19
CA THR A 562 -3.39 13.20 1.90
C THR A 562 -2.75 11.88 1.51
N ASP A 563 -2.50 11.64 0.23
CA ASP A 563 -1.84 10.42 -0.24
C ASP A 563 -0.37 10.36 0.18
N GLY A 564 0.35 11.50 0.15
CA GLY A 564 1.73 11.57 0.60
C GLY A 564 1.88 11.22 2.08
N VAL A 565 1.01 11.75 2.95
CA VAL A 565 1.04 11.44 4.39
C VAL A 565 0.55 10.01 4.67
N ASP A 566 -0.41 9.52 3.92
CA ASP A 566 -0.86 8.12 4.05
C ASP A 566 0.24 7.11 3.65
N GLN A 567 1.02 7.44 2.61
CA GLN A 567 2.17 6.62 2.22
C GLN A 567 3.33 6.71 3.21
N HIS A 568 3.51 7.87 3.86
CA HIS A 568 4.57 8.15 4.83
C HIS A 568 3.97 8.74 6.12
N PRO A 569 3.32 7.91 6.97
CA PRO A 569 2.62 8.39 8.18
C PRO A 569 3.55 9.05 9.20
N HIS A 570 4.84 8.73 9.15
CA HIS A 570 5.91 9.34 9.94
C HIS A 570 6.79 10.16 9.03
N CYS A 571 6.53 11.45 8.92
CA CYS A 571 7.29 12.33 8.03
C CYS A 571 7.48 13.73 8.62
N VAL A 572 8.42 14.46 8.03
CA VAL A 572 8.50 15.91 8.17
C VAL A 572 7.75 16.51 6.98
N LEU A 573 6.63 17.17 7.24
CA LEU A 573 5.85 17.86 6.23
C LEU A 573 6.29 19.32 6.18
N LEU A 574 6.89 19.69 5.06
CA LEU A 574 7.36 21.06 4.82
C LEU A 574 6.43 21.77 3.83
N LEU A 575 5.78 22.83 4.30
CA LEU A 575 4.99 23.74 3.47
C LEU A 575 5.82 25.03 3.28
N ASP A 576 6.40 25.18 2.10
CA ASP A 576 7.31 26.28 1.79
C ASP A 576 6.52 27.52 1.32
N GLU A 577 6.88 28.72 1.80
CA GLU A 577 6.26 30.01 1.47
C GLU A 577 4.74 30.06 1.78
N ILE A 578 4.35 29.68 3.00
CA ILE A 578 2.94 29.52 3.42
C ILE A 578 2.12 30.81 3.25
N GLU A 579 2.72 31.98 3.33
CA GLU A 579 2.05 33.26 3.11
C GLU A 579 1.47 33.44 1.70
N LYS A 580 1.90 32.60 0.74
CA LYS A 580 1.38 32.62 -0.63
C LYS A 580 0.18 31.70 -0.84
N ALA A 581 -0.10 30.82 0.11
CA ALA A 581 -1.18 29.85 0.00
C ALA A 581 -2.56 30.51 -0.05
N HIS A 582 -3.50 29.89 -0.77
CA HIS A 582 -4.90 30.27 -0.73
C HIS A 582 -5.48 30.16 0.69
N PRO A 583 -6.40 31.05 1.12
CA PRO A 583 -7.01 31.01 2.46
C PRO A 583 -7.58 29.64 2.86
N ASP A 584 -8.11 28.86 1.91
CA ASP A 584 -8.64 27.53 2.19
C ASP A 584 -7.57 26.54 2.69
N VAL A 585 -6.29 26.73 2.32
CA VAL A 585 -5.18 25.92 2.85
C VAL A 585 -5.02 26.15 4.35
N PHE A 586 -5.18 27.37 4.82
CA PHE A 586 -5.13 27.67 6.26
C PHE A 586 -6.24 26.95 7.02
N ASN A 587 -7.46 26.88 6.47
CA ASN A 587 -8.58 26.16 7.09
C ASN A 587 -8.27 24.65 7.21
N ILE A 588 -7.64 24.07 6.18
CA ILE A 588 -7.18 22.66 6.21
C ILE A 588 -6.13 22.46 7.31
N LEU A 589 -5.16 23.38 7.39
CA LEU A 589 -4.08 23.29 8.38
C LEU A 589 -4.61 23.47 9.82
N LEU A 590 -5.59 24.34 10.03
CA LEU A 590 -6.26 24.48 11.33
C LEU A 590 -6.86 23.13 11.79
N GLN A 591 -7.56 22.43 10.88
CA GLN A 591 -8.11 21.09 11.18
C GLN A 591 -7.00 20.08 11.51
N VAL A 592 -5.90 20.06 10.76
CA VAL A 592 -4.75 19.17 11.00
C VAL A 592 -4.14 19.48 12.37
N MET A 593 -3.88 20.75 12.68
CA MET A 593 -3.24 21.17 13.92
C MET A 593 -4.10 20.91 15.18
N ASP A 594 -5.44 20.99 15.06
CA ASP A 594 -6.35 20.77 16.20
C ASP A 594 -6.64 19.29 16.45
N HIS A 595 -6.87 18.52 15.39
CA HIS A 595 -7.37 17.14 15.49
C HIS A 595 -6.39 16.08 15.03
N GLY A 596 -5.23 16.46 14.47
CA GLY A 596 -4.25 15.52 13.92
C GLY A 596 -4.81 14.59 12.85
N LYS A 597 -5.93 14.96 12.23
CA LYS A 597 -6.59 14.19 11.17
C LYS A 597 -7.16 15.12 10.12
N LEU A 598 -7.08 14.68 8.87
CA LEU A 598 -7.70 15.37 7.74
C LEU A 598 -8.56 14.38 6.98
N THR A 599 -9.82 14.74 6.75
CA THR A 599 -10.71 13.93 5.92
C THR A 599 -10.66 14.46 4.49
N ASP A 600 -10.30 13.61 3.55
CA ASP A 600 -10.32 13.93 2.13
C ASP A 600 -11.75 14.04 1.59
N HIS A 601 -11.91 14.49 0.35
CA HIS A 601 -13.23 14.62 -0.28
C HIS A 601 -13.91 13.27 -0.55
N ASN A 602 -13.17 12.16 -0.50
CA ASN A 602 -13.69 10.79 -0.61
C ASN A 602 -14.17 10.23 0.74
N GLY A 603 -14.07 11.03 1.81
CA GLY A 603 -14.44 10.62 3.16
C GLY A 603 -13.41 9.76 3.88
N ARG A 604 -12.19 9.64 3.33
CA ARG A 604 -11.07 8.96 3.97
C ARG A 604 -10.40 9.86 4.97
N ALA A 605 -10.27 9.42 6.21
CA ALA A 605 -9.56 10.16 7.25
C ALA A 605 -8.07 9.76 7.24
N VAL A 606 -7.19 10.73 7.00
CA VAL A 606 -5.73 10.57 7.03
C VAL A 606 -5.19 11.07 8.35
N ASP A 607 -4.26 10.33 8.95
CA ASP A 607 -3.72 10.58 10.29
C ASP A 607 -2.41 11.38 10.23
N PHE A 608 -2.40 12.56 10.83
CA PHE A 608 -1.25 13.47 10.92
C PHE A 608 -0.58 13.47 12.31
N ARG A 609 -1.02 12.64 13.27
CA ARG A 609 -0.52 12.66 14.65
C ARG A 609 0.97 12.35 14.77
N ASN A 610 1.55 11.65 13.81
CA ASN A 610 2.97 11.32 13.77
C ASN A 610 3.78 12.20 12.80
N VAL A 611 3.18 13.28 12.30
CA VAL A 611 3.81 14.24 11.38
C VAL A 611 4.45 15.38 12.17
N VAL A 612 5.63 15.82 11.74
CA VAL A 612 6.22 17.10 12.14
C VAL A 612 5.89 18.12 11.08
N LEU A 613 4.96 19.03 11.36
CA LEU A 613 4.53 20.07 10.42
C LEU A 613 5.45 21.27 10.54
N ILE A 614 6.14 21.61 9.44
CA ILE A 614 6.99 22.78 9.33
C ILE A 614 6.46 23.67 8.20
N MET A 615 6.22 24.91 8.51
CA MET A 615 5.84 25.94 7.55
C MET A 615 6.93 26.98 7.45
N THR A 616 7.30 27.42 6.25
CA THR A 616 8.27 28.50 6.11
C THR A 616 7.58 29.78 5.66
N SER A 617 8.03 30.91 6.16
CA SER A 617 7.57 32.21 5.72
C SER A 617 8.72 33.18 5.55
N ASN A 618 8.57 34.08 4.58
CA ASN A 618 9.47 35.22 4.35
C ASN A 618 8.90 36.53 4.98
N ALA A 619 7.83 36.43 5.79
CA ALA A 619 7.29 37.55 6.53
C ALA A 619 8.37 38.18 7.43
N GLY A 620 8.50 39.49 7.43
CA GLY A 620 9.54 40.21 8.15
C GLY A 620 10.86 40.47 7.38
N ALA A 621 11.08 39.75 6.28
CA ALA A 621 12.31 39.94 5.49
C ALA A 621 12.51 41.36 4.94
N ALA A 622 11.41 42.02 4.56
CA ALA A 622 11.44 43.41 4.05
C ALA A 622 11.69 44.44 5.17
N GLU A 623 11.32 44.15 6.39
CA GLU A 623 11.51 45.01 7.56
C GLU A 623 12.93 44.86 8.12
N GLN A 624 13.49 43.65 8.12
CA GLN A 624 14.90 43.42 8.46
C GLN A 624 15.88 44.01 7.44
N ALA A 625 15.50 44.19 6.18
CA ALA A 625 16.32 44.79 5.14
C ALA A 625 16.33 46.35 5.18
N LYS A 626 15.44 46.96 5.93
CA LYS A 626 15.47 48.41 6.14
C LYS A 626 16.61 48.73 7.14
N GLU A 627 17.62 49.48 6.68
CA GLU A 627 18.64 50.00 7.56
C GLU A 627 18.00 50.84 8.68
N ALA A 628 18.31 50.50 9.91
CA ALA A 628 17.83 51.22 11.07
C ALA A 628 18.35 52.67 11.02
N MET A 629 17.49 53.59 10.56
CA MET A 629 17.69 55.01 10.81
C MET A 629 17.31 55.29 12.27
N GLY A 630 18.29 55.19 13.19
CA GLY A 630 18.08 55.54 14.60
C GLY A 630 19.00 54.78 15.55
N PHE A 631 19.52 55.50 16.54
CA PHE A 631 20.38 55.01 17.61
C PHE A 631 19.63 53.98 18.52
N GLY A 632 19.94 52.70 18.41
CA GLY A 632 19.44 51.69 19.35
C GLY A 632 19.52 50.26 18.84
N ARG A 633 20.53 49.51 19.26
CA ARG A 633 20.78 48.09 18.91
C ARG A 633 19.83 47.07 19.59
N SER A 634 18.89 47.53 20.42
CA SER A 634 18.08 46.66 21.29
C SER A 634 16.64 46.40 20.79
N ALA A 635 16.25 46.87 19.59
CA ALA A 635 14.86 46.80 19.10
C ALA A 635 14.56 45.65 18.11
N ARG A 636 15.54 44.74 17.81
CA ARG A 636 15.39 43.76 16.71
C ARG A 636 14.68 42.47 17.03
N GLU A 637 14.54 42.08 18.29
CA GLU A 637 13.88 40.81 18.66
C GLU A 637 12.36 40.83 18.57
N GLY A 638 11.72 42.00 18.47
CA GLY A 638 10.27 42.14 18.38
C GLY A 638 9.71 42.37 16.97
N GLU A 639 10.53 42.75 16.01
CA GLU A 639 10.07 43.15 14.66
C GLU A 639 9.60 41.93 13.81
N ASP A 640 10.25 40.78 13.93
CA ASP A 640 9.88 39.56 13.26
C ASP A 640 8.53 39.04 13.74
N THR A 641 8.26 39.16 15.04
CA THR A 641 6.98 38.78 15.65
C THR A 641 5.86 39.66 15.15
N ALA A 642 6.09 41.00 15.04
CA ALA A 642 5.11 41.94 14.54
C ALA A 642 4.76 41.71 13.05
N ALA A 643 5.72 41.30 12.23
CA ALA A 643 5.47 40.95 10.82
C ALA A 643 4.65 39.66 10.67
N VAL A 644 4.96 38.64 11.47
CA VAL A 644 4.17 37.41 11.54
C VAL A 644 2.75 37.71 12.03
N GLU A 645 2.61 38.61 13.00
CA GLU A 645 1.29 39.03 13.53
C GLU A 645 0.39 39.72 12.51
N ARG A 646 0.98 40.46 11.59
CA ARG A 646 0.24 41.12 10.48
C ARG A 646 -0.13 40.14 9.38
N THR A 647 0.68 39.11 9.17
CA THR A 647 0.49 38.17 8.05
C THR A 647 -0.47 37.02 8.41
N PHE A 648 -0.41 36.55 9.65
CA PHE A 648 -1.17 35.36 10.10
C PHE A 648 -2.21 35.74 11.15
N THR A 649 -3.41 35.16 11.03
CA THR A 649 -4.50 35.40 11.99
C THR A 649 -4.12 34.93 13.39
N PRO A 650 -4.67 35.56 14.46
CA PRO A 650 -4.45 35.08 15.83
C PRO A 650 -4.84 33.61 16.03
N GLU A 651 -5.91 33.19 15.35
CA GLU A 651 -6.38 31.81 15.41
C GLU A 651 -5.34 30.80 14.90
N PHE A 652 -4.68 31.10 13.78
CA PHE A 652 -3.61 30.27 13.23
C PHE A 652 -2.36 30.26 14.13
N ARG A 653 -1.97 31.44 14.62
CA ARG A 653 -0.75 31.56 15.48
C ARG A 653 -0.88 30.79 16.80
N ASN A 654 -2.07 30.78 17.40
CA ASN A 654 -2.33 30.08 18.69
C ASN A 654 -2.27 28.56 18.58
N ARG A 655 -2.23 28.00 17.34
CA ARG A 655 -2.12 26.56 17.11
C ARG A 655 -0.70 26.13 16.75
N LEU A 656 0.22 27.09 16.66
CA LEU A 656 1.64 26.80 16.48
C LEU A 656 2.29 26.48 17.84
N ASP A 657 3.08 25.41 17.87
CA ASP A 657 3.86 25.04 19.06
C ASP A 657 5.06 25.98 19.23
N ALA A 658 5.67 26.45 18.14
CA ALA A 658 6.69 27.50 18.19
C ALA A 658 6.81 28.26 16.86
N ILE A 659 7.11 29.56 16.97
CA ILE A 659 7.56 30.40 15.88
C ILE A 659 9.07 30.54 16.02
N ILE A 660 9.83 30.06 15.02
CA ILE A 660 11.27 29.98 15.04
C ILE A 660 11.84 30.99 14.06
N SER A 661 12.51 32.02 14.60
CA SER A 661 13.09 33.09 13.80
C SER A 661 14.47 32.72 13.29
N PHE A 662 14.69 32.91 12.00
CA PHE A 662 15.97 32.70 11.29
C PHE A 662 16.59 34.06 10.98
N GLY A 663 17.81 34.29 11.51
CA GLY A 663 18.53 35.50 11.29
C GLY A 663 19.31 35.55 9.95
N ALA A 664 19.68 36.75 9.52
CA ALA A 664 20.56 36.92 8.38
C ALA A 664 21.96 36.31 8.67
N LEU A 665 22.59 35.73 7.65
CA LEU A 665 23.87 35.04 7.81
C LEU A 665 25.04 36.04 7.84
N PRO A 666 25.88 36.03 8.89
CA PRO A 666 27.13 36.79 8.91
C PRO A 666 28.12 36.30 7.86
N LYS A 667 29.03 37.18 7.36
CA LYS A 667 30.04 36.83 6.34
C LYS A 667 30.87 35.59 6.71
N LYS A 668 31.22 35.41 7.98
CA LYS A 668 31.95 34.22 8.46
C LYS A 668 31.18 32.92 8.23
N VAL A 669 29.87 32.96 8.46
CA VAL A 669 29.00 31.80 8.25
C VAL A 669 28.83 31.51 6.76
N ILE A 670 28.72 32.54 5.92
CA ILE A 670 28.66 32.39 4.47
C ILE A 670 29.88 31.66 3.93
N MET A 671 31.08 31.97 4.46
CA MET A 671 32.31 31.25 4.11
C MET A 671 32.23 29.75 4.47
N GLN A 672 31.68 29.40 5.64
CA GLN A 672 31.46 28.02 6.04
C GLN A 672 30.45 27.30 5.12
N VAL A 673 29.43 28.02 4.66
CA VAL A 673 28.45 27.47 3.67
C VAL A 673 29.16 27.21 2.33
N VAL A 674 30.06 28.10 1.88
CA VAL A 674 30.87 27.87 0.67
C VAL A 674 31.75 26.62 0.84
N GLU A 675 32.43 26.48 1.99
CA GLU A 675 33.22 25.27 2.31
C GLU A 675 32.39 23.99 2.26
N LYS A 676 31.17 24.02 2.81
CA LYS A 676 30.23 22.88 2.71
C LYS A 676 29.91 22.50 1.25
N PHE A 677 29.60 23.49 0.41
CA PHE A 677 29.32 23.21 -1.02
C PHE A 677 30.59 22.68 -1.74
N VAL A 678 31.73 23.12 -1.37
CA VAL A 678 33.01 22.63 -1.92
C VAL A 678 33.30 21.21 -1.48
N LEU A 679 33.10 20.87 -0.20
CA LEU A 679 33.22 19.49 0.29
C LEU A 679 32.25 18.52 -0.42
N GLN A 680 31.01 18.97 -0.71
CA GLN A 680 30.07 18.19 -1.48
C GLN A 680 30.55 17.98 -2.93
N LEU A 681 31.17 18.99 -3.54
CA LEU A 681 31.77 18.86 -4.87
C LEU A 681 33.00 17.95 -4.85
N GLU A 682 33.84 18.06 -3.84
CA GLU A 682 35.01 17.20 -3.63
C GLU A 682 34.60 15.72 -3.51
N ALA A 683 33.57 15.42 -2.72
CA ALA A 683 33.02 14.08 -2.61
C ALA A 683 32.56 13.51 -3.97
N GLN A 684 31.90 14.32 -4.82
CA GLN A 684 31.54 13.94 -6.18
C GLN A 684 32.73 13.68 -7.12
N LEU A 685 33.85 14.40 -6.88
CA LEU A 685 35.07 14.28 -7.68
C LEU A 685 35.97 13.11 -7.25
N MET A 686 35.87 12.67 -5.98
CA MET A 686 36.60 11.50 -5.47
C MET A 686 36.27 10.23 -6.27
N ASP A 687 35.05 10.04 -6.69
CA ASP A 687 34.62 8.91 -7.53
C ASP A 687 35.32 8.88 -8.89
N ARG A 688 35.88 10.03 -9.32
CA ARG A 688 36.64 10.18 -10.57
C ARG A 688 38.15 10.31 -10.35
N ASN A 689 38.65 10.05 -9.13
CA ASN A 689 40.06 10.21 -8.73
C ASN A 689 40.59 11.62 -8.96
N VAL A 690 39.78 12.64 -8.69
CA VAL A 690 40.17 14.06 -8.79
C VAL A 690 40.18 14.68 -7.41
N THR A 691 41.33 15.22 -7.02
CA THR A 691 41.49 15.99 -5.78
C THR A 691 41.18 17.46 -6.06
N PHE A 692 40.44 18.11 -5.18
CA PHE A 692 40.01 19.49 -5.32
C PHE A 692 40.58 20.37 -4.19
N GLU A 693 41.31 21.45 -4.53
CA GLU A 693 41.85 22.40 -3.58
C GLU A 693 41.31 23.81 -3.85
N LEU A 694 40.69 24.43 -2.82
CA LEU A 694 40.19 25.79 -2.91
C LEU A 694 41.07 26.74 -2.08
N SER A 695 41.53 27.81 -2.68
CA SER A 695 42.30 28.86 -1.94
C SER A 695 41.35 29.75 -1.12
N LYS A 696 41.83 30.29 0.02
CA LYS A 696 41.07 31.22 0.85
C LYS A 696 40.53 32.42 0.07
N ALA A 697 41.36 32.99 -0.83
CA ALA A 697 40.94 34.10 -1.70
C ALA A 697 39.76 33.70 -2.63
N ALA A 698 39.72 32.46 -3.10
CA ALA A 698 38.60 31.97 -3.91
C ALA A 698 37.34 31.76 -3.06
N THR A 699 37.49 31.27 -1.82
CA THR A 699 36.37 31.17 -0.86
C THR A 699 35.74 32.53 -0.59
N GLU A 700 36.58 33.55 -0.30
CA GLU A 700 36.10 34.93 -0.08
C GLU A 700 35.42 35.51 -1.32
N TRP A 701 36.01 35.32 -2.50
CA TRP A 701 35.44 35.79 -3.76
C TRP A 701 34.07 35.15 -4.04
N ILE A 702 33.90 33.83 -3.81
CA ILE A 702 32.65 33.11 -3.98
C ILE A 702 31.63 33.63 -2.96
N ALA A 703 32.00 33.82 -1.71
CA ALA A 703 31.17 34.37 -0.66
C ALA A 703 30.64 35.77 -1.01
N ASP A 704 31.53 36.67 -1.48
CA ASP A 704 31.15 38.04 -1.83
C ASP A 704 30.27 38.14 -3.09
N LYS A 705 30.48 37.25 -4.08
CA LYS A 705 29.68 37.21 -5.31
C LYS A 705 28.38 36.43 -5.13
N GLY A 706 28.38 35.44 -4.26
CA GLY A 706 27.25 34.53 -4.05
C GLY A 706 26.31 34.93 -2.92
N TYR A 707 26.59 36.02 -2.21
CA TYR A 707 25.72 36.56 -1.18
C TYR A 707 24.97 37.80 -1.69
N ASP A 708 23.66 37.79 -1.52
CA ASP A 708 22.78 38.92 -1.80
C ASP A 708 21.97 39.23 -0.54
N SER A 709 21.87 40.50 -0.15
CA SER A 709 21.14 40.92 1.05
C SER A 709 19.66 40.57 1.05
N LYS A 710 19.06 40.40 -0.15
CA LYS A 710 17.66 40.03 -0.31
C LYS A 710 17.44 38.52 -0.53
N MET A 711 18.40 37.82 -1.14
CA MET A 711 18.33 36.41 -1.53
C MET A 711 19.17 35.49 -0.63
N GLY A 712 19.93 36.06 0.32
CA GLY A 712 20.77 35.32 1.23
C GLY A 712 21.88 34.52 0.52
N ALA A 713 22.12 33.32 0.94
CA ALA A 713 23.07 32.37 0.37
C ALA A 713 22.56 31.60 -0.87
N ARG A 714 21.31 31.84 -1.32
CA ARG A 714 20.71 31.11 -2.47
C ARG A 714 21.51 31.22 -3.77
N PRO A 715 22.16 32.41 -4.11
CA PRO A 715 22.95 32.50 -5.33
C PRO A 715 24.30 31.75 -5.28
N LEU A 716 24.80 31.35 -4.11
CA LEU A 716 26.09 30.64 -3.97
C LEU A 716 26.19 29.39 -4.85
N GLY A 717 25.17 28.59 -4.85
CA GLY A 717 25.10 27.37 -5.70
C GLY A 717 25.24 27.69 -7.19
N ARG A 718 24.64 28.81 -7.64
CA ARG A 718 24.71 29.26 -9.04
C ARG A 718 26.10 29.79 -9.37
N VAL A 719 26.69 30.54 -8.48
CA VAL A 719 28.09 31.04 -8.65
C VAL A 719 29.10 29.88 -8.74
N ILE A 720 28.97 28.87 -7.88
CA ILE A 720 29.77 27.65 -7.94
C ILE A 720 29.54 26.89 -9.25
N GLN A 721 28.29 26.78 -9.69
CA GLN A 721 27.94 26.10 -10.94
C GLN A 721 28.58 26.81 -12.15
N GLU A 722 28.47 28.13 -12.24
CA GLU A 722 28.97 28.91 -13.38
C GLU A 722 30.48 28.99 -13.44
N HIS A 723 31.13 29.25 -12.30
CA HIS A 723 32.53 29.56 -12.26
C HIS A 723 33.45 28.37 -11.94
N ILE A 724 32.89 27.29 -11.37
CA ILE A 724 33.66 26.09 -11.02
C ILE A 724 33.17 24.89 -11.78
N LYS A 725 31.86 24.49 -11.63
CA LYS A 725 31.38 23.22 -12.19
C LYS A 725 31.37 23.18 -13.71
N LYS A 726 30.98 24.27 -14.39
CA LYS A 726 30.98 24.32 -15.86
C LYS A 726 32.40 24.18 -16.46
N PRO A 727 33.41 24.99 -16.07
CA PRO A 727 34.76 24.80 -16.60
C PRO A 727 35.37 23.45 -16.21
N LEU A 728 35.06 22.96 -15.02
CA LEU A 728 35.55 21.67 -14.54
C LEU A 728 34.96 20.50 -15.35
N ALA A 729 33.71 20.59 -15.77
CA ALA A 729 33.06 19.55 -16.59
C ALA A 729 33.77 19.33 -17.93
N GLU A 730 34.22 20.41 -18.58
CA GLU A 730 34.98 20.31 -19.84
C GLU A 730 36.33 19.63 -19.62
N GLU A 731 37.05 19.98 -18.53
CA GLU A 731 38.32 19.35 -18.17
C GLU A 731 38.18 17.87 -17.76
N LEU A 732 37.05 17.50 -17.14
CA LEU A 732 36.75 16.12 -16.74
C LEU A 732 36.33 15.23 -17.94
N LEU A 733 35.67 15.81 -18.94
CA LEU A 733 35.19 15.07 -20.09
C LEU A 733 36.23 14.99 -21.21
N PHE A 734 36.91 16.12 -21.51
CA PHE A 734 37.75 16.26 -22.68
C PHE A 734 39.17 16.74 -22.39
N GLY A 735 39.43 17.18 -21.13
CA GLY A 735 40.69 17.79 -20.75
C GLY A 735 41.64 16.90 -19.97
N LYS A 736 42.50 17.52 -19.19
CA LYS A 736 43.58 16.86 -18.43
C LYS A 736 43.12 15.99 -17.30
N LEU A 737 41.87 16.16 -16.83
CA LEU A 737 41.30 15.44 -15.70
C LEU A 737 40.49 14.20 -16.11
N ALA A 738 40.45 13.86 -17.38
CA ALA A 738 39.72 12.69 -17.89
C ALA A 738 40.17 11.35 -17.27
N LYS A 739 41.39 11.28 -16.75
CA LYS A 739 41.99 10.12 -16.06
C LYS A 739 42.29 10.35 -14.58
N GLY A 740 41.68 11.36 -13.99
CA GLY A 740 41.98 11.82 -12.63
C GLY A 740 43.05 12.95 -12.61
N GLY A 741 43.35 13.50 -11.43
CA GLY A 741 44.33 14.57 -11.26
C GLY A 741 44.01 15.51 -10.10
N VAL A 742 44.60 16.69 -10.12
CA VAL A 742 44.42 17.72 -9.07
C VAL A 742 43.90 19.01 -9.68
N VAL A 743 42.86 19.58 -9.05
CA VAL A 743 42.30 20.88 -9.42
C VAL A 743 42.58 21.88 -8.31
N LYS A 744 43.26 22.96 -8.65
CA LYS A 744 43.54 24.10 -7.73
C LYS A 744 42.74 25.32 -8.19
N VAL A 745 41.83 25.77 -7.34
CA VAL A 745 41.00 26.94 -7.61
C VAL A 745 41.53 28.15 -6.87
N GLY A 746 41.88 29.18 -7.62
CA GLY A 746 42.41 30.44 -7.11
C GLY A 746 41.69 31.63 -7.74
N VAL A 747 42.15 32.85 -7.36
CA VAL A 747 41.69 34.11 -7.97
C VAL A 747 42.84 34.71 -8.76
N LYS A 748 42.61 35.04 -10.04
CA LYS A 748 43.53 35.78 -10.89
C LYS A 748 42.76 36.90 -11.59
N ASP A 749 43.30 38.13 -11.53
CA ASP A 749 42.67 39.31 -12.15
C ASP A 749 41.21 39.55 -11.73
N GLY A 750 40.88 39.25 -10.44
CA GLY A 750 39.53 39.41 -9.90
C GLY A 750 38.51 38.36 -10.39
N LYS A 751 38.96 37.28 -11.04
CA LYS A 751 38.11 36.16 -11.53
C LYS A 751 38.63 34.84 -10.98
N ILE A 752 37.74 33.86 -10.87
CA ILE A 752 38.10 32.48 -10.54
C ILE A 752 38.94 31.89 -11.67
N ALA A 753 40.10 31.33 -11.31
CA ALA A 753 40.99 30.62 -12.20
C ALA A 753 41.19 29.17 -11.72
N LEU A 754 40.93 28.19 -12.61
CA LEU A 754 41.22 26.81 -12.36
C LEU A 754 42.55 26.41 -12.94
N LYS A 755 43.42 25.80 -12.13
CA LYS A 755 44.61 25.10 -12.59
C LYS A 755 44.40 23.62 -12.47
N THR A 756 44.44 22.93 -13.61
CA THR A 756 44.23 21.48 -13.70
C THR A 756 45.58 20.80 -13.96
N GLU A 757 45.95 19.86 -13.12
CA GLU A 757 47.14 19.03 -13.25
C GLU A 757 46.65 17.56 -13.44
N GLY A 758 47.08 16.93 -14.53
CA GLY A 758 46.75 15.52 -14.79
C GLY A 758 47.40 14.58 -13.73
N PRO A 759 47.05 13.30 -13.72
CA PRO A 759 47.61 12.35 -12.76
C PRO A 759 49.13 12.36 -12.81
N GLU A 760 49.78 12.51 -11.66
CA GLU A 760 51.25 12.38 -11.56
C GLU A 760 51.63 10.98 -12.12
N LYS A 761 52.52 10.98 -13.13
CA LYS A 761 53.16 9.74 -13.54
C LYS A 761 53.89 9.19 -12.31
N PRO A 762 53.73 7.93 -11.94
CA PRO A 762 54.44 7.37 -10.81
C PRO A 762 55.92 7.58 -11.05
N ARG A 763 56.59 8.39 -10.25
CA ARG A 763 58.06 8.50 -10.21
C ARG A 763 58.55 7.12 -9.75
N LEU A 764 59.02 6.31 -10.68
CA LEU A 764 59.81 5.15 -10.39
C LEU A 764 61.04 5.62 -9.62
N SER A 765 60.95 5.67 -8.30
CA SER A 765 62.14 5.83 -7.44
C SER A 765 62.94 4.54 -7.57
N GLY A 766 63.97 4.58 -8.41
CA GLY A 766 64.96 3.54 -8.55
C GLY A 766 65.79 3.40 -7.26
N LYS A 767 65.19 2.83 -6.22
CA LYS A 767 65.91 2.21 -5.11
C LYS A 767 65.46 0.73 -5.06
N LYS A 768 66.38 -0.13 -5.54
CA LYS A 768 66.29 -1.60 -5.28
C LYS A 768 66.12 -1.79 -3.77
N PRO A 769 65.20 -2.65 -3.34
CA PRO A 769 65.18 -3.05 -1.94
C PRO A 769 66.45 -3.82 -1.60
N PRO A 770 67.03 -3.68 -0.39
CA PRO A 770 68.18 -4.45 0.04
C PRO A 770 67.76 -5.92 0.14
N LEU A 771 68.58 -6.80 -0.43
CA LEU A 771 68.52 -8.23 -0.28
C LEU A 771 68.56 -8.59 1.23
N LEU A 772 67.49 -9.12 1.76
CA LEU A 772 67.51 -9.81 3.05
C LEU A 772 68.31 -11.09 2.86
N THR A 773 69.55 -11.14 3.37
CA THR A 773 70.28 -12.36 3.64
C THR A 773 69.63 -13.10 4.78
N ALA A 774 69.30 -14.36 4.55
CA ALA A 774 68.88 -15.31 5.58
C ALA A 774 70.08 -15.54 6.55
N ASP A 775 69.78 -15.42 7.84
CA ASP A 775 70.32 -16.18 8.95
C ASP A 775 69.23 -16.43 9.98
#